data_8bbc39c5595f3bf690c44e1a85225e54
#
_entry.id   8bbc39c5595f3bf690c44e1a85225e54
#
_cell.length_a   1.000
_cell.length_b   1.000
_cell.length_c   1.000
_cell.angle_alpha   90.00
_cell.angle_beta   90.00
_cell.angle_gamma   90.00
#
_symmetry.space_group_name_H-M   'P 1'
#
loop_
_entity.id
_entity.type
_entity.pdbx_description
1 polymer ?
#
loop_
_entity_poly.entity_id
_entity_poly.type
_entity_poly.pdbx_seq_one_letter_code
_entity_poly.pdbx_strand_id
1 'polypeptide(L)'
;MRDSVFLLYTTMVKKTYTASDIEILKGIEPVQKRPGMYTDTSNPNHLLQEVIDNCVDESIAGFCNNIDIKINTDGSYTISDDWRGMPVDTHPEYKKSGVEVIMTNLHSGAKFSNKNYKFSGGLHGVGVSVVSALSEKLKIDIERSGDNNRYQISFKNGVVSKKLENISKCSKGSHGTSITFKPNSKYFDNENIDITRLHKLTEAKSILKPGLKITVEDNKYNSGKKVYCHTGSLDAYLKNNLSTTLLPNNPILFEIENELFEVSATICWHIDSDELIQDSYVNLIPTSEGGTHVNSLRSATTESLKNFMITHNITPKNIKITSDDIWKNTSYLLSIKISDPQFVGQTKNKLQSTAIGPNLSLQLKDRLELWFNNHSDTAEEISNIAIQNAIQRVSDISSKKTKKSSKNNIMPSRLSDCSSKDNEKNELFLVEGDSAGGSAKQARDRNFQAILPLRGKILNTWELSSTKILESKEVQDISTAIGVQPGSDDLTGLRYGKICILADADSDGLHIATLLIALFVKHFPSLVENEHIYVALPPLYRLDFKNKIFYAISDEQLVNIQKDNKIKPTDPNLSITRFKGLGEMNPSQLRETTLNTNSRKLILLSIDNKVKNIKTLNMMLSKKTASDRKSWLEKKGNLAQTN
;
A
#
# COMPACT_ATOMS: atom_id res chain seq x y z
N MET A 1 -2.39 -59.75 -8.41
CA MET A 1 -2.53 -58.59 -7.48
C MET A 1 -1.85 -57.31 -7.99
N ARG A 2 -1.65 -57.14 -9.32
CA ARG A 2 -1.11 -55.89 -9.91
C ARG A 2 -2.14 -55.10 -10.70
N ASP A 3 -3.30 -55.65 -11.03
CA ASP A 3 -4.30 -55.00 -11.89
C ASP A 3 -5.43 -54.30 -11.14
N SER A 4 -5.50 -54.46 -9.80
CA SER A 4 -6.57 -53.84 -8.99
C SER A 4 -6.22 -52.47 -8.43
N VAL A 5 -4.94 -52.05 -8.55
CA VAL A 5 -4.49 -50.72 -8.06
C VAL A 5 -4.64 -49.63 -9.15
N PHE A 6 -4.69 -50.04 -10.42
CA PHE A 6 -4.80 -49.10 -11.56
C PHE A 6 -6.25 -48.64 -11.82
N LEU A 7 -7.25 -49.35 -11.29
CA LEU A 7 -8.66 -49.01 -11.50
C LEU A 7 -9.21 -47.99 -10.49
N LEU A 8 -8.50 -47.75 -9.39
CA LEU A 8 -8.92 -46.79 -8.35
C LEU A 8 -8.46 -45.34 -8.62
N TYR A 9 -7.56 -45.14 -9.60
CA TYR A 9 -7.08 -43.82 -10.00
C TYR A 9 -7.91 -43.18 -11.12
N THR A 10 -8.85 -43.91 -11.73
CA THR A 10 -9.62 -43.45 -12.91
C THR A 10 -11.01 -42.90 -12.59
N THR A 11 -11.41 -42.80 -11.34
CA THR A 11 -12.73 -42.24 -10.96
C THR A 11 -12.66 -40.90 -10.21
N MET A 12 -11.54 -40.22 -10.16
CA MET A 12 -11.58 -38.76 -10.03
C MET A 12 -12.10 -38.23 -11.37
N VAL A 13 -13.38 -37.94 -11.42
CA VAL A 13 -14.01 -37.18 -12.50
C VAL A 13 -13.18 -35.91 -12.66
N LYS A 14 -12.25 -35.88 -13.62
CA LYS A 14 -11.70 -34.63 -14.14
C LYS A 14 -12.91 -33.84 -14.58
N LYS A 15 -13.41 -32.91 -13.75
CA LYS A 15 -14.27 -31.84 -14.24
C LYS A 15 -13.45 -31.15 -15.30
N THR A 16 -13.71 -31.50 -16.55
CA THR A 16 -13.09 -30.81 -17.70
C THR A 16 -13.57 -29.38 -17.62
N TYR A 17 -12.60 -28.48 -17.42
CA TYR A 17 -12.85 -27.04 -17.48
C TYR A 17 -13.34 -26.72 -18.89
N THR A 18 -14.54 -26.21 -18.98
CA THR A 18 -15.23 -25.91 -20.26
C THR A 18 -15.65 -24.44 -20.30
N ALA A 19 -16.02 -23.93 -21.44
CA ALA A 19 -16.51 -22.55 -21.57
C ALA A 19 -17.73 -22.26 -20.68
N SER A 20 -18.49 -23.28 -20.27
CA SER A 20 -19.62 -23.13 -19.33
C SER A 20 -19.17 -22.86 -17.88
N ASP A 21 -17.90 -23.12 -17.55
CA ASP A 21 -17.35 -22.85 -16.22
C ASP A 21 -16.85 -21.39 -16.11
N ILE A 22 -16.86 -20.64 -17.23
CA ILE A 22 -16.48 -19.22 -17.26
C ILE A 22 -17.68 -18.40 -16.80
N GLU A 23 -17.55 -17.79 -15.62
CA GLU A 23 -18.54 -16.86 -15.08
C GLU A 23 -18.26 -15.43 -15.55
N ILE A 24 -19.24 -14.78 -16.18
CA ILE A 24 -19.16 -13.38 -16.61
C ILE A 24 -19.98 -12.53 -15.63
N LEU A 25 -19.29 -11.67 -14.89
CA LEU A 25 -19.91 -10.73 -13.95
C LEU A 25 -20.35 -9.46 -14.69
N LYS A 26 -21.55 -8.94 -14.36
CA LYS A 26 -22.14 -7.75 -15.00
C LYS A 26 -22.45 -6.65 -13.99
N GLY A 27 -22.50 -5.40 -14.47
CA GLY A 27 -22.84 -4.24 -13.64
C GLY A 27 -21.90 -4.09 -12.45
N ILE A 28 -22.45 -4.16 -11.22
CA ILE A 28 -21.71 -4.00 -9.96
C ILE A 28 -21.29 -5.33 -9.30
N GLU A 29 -21.65 -6.48 -9.85
CA GLU A 29 -21.29 -7.80 -9.31
C GLU A 29 -19.79 -8.01 -9.13
N PRO A 30 -18.90 -7.55 -10.05
CA PRO A 30 -17.45 -7.66 -9.87
C PRO A 30 -16.97 -7.00 -8.58
N VAL A 31 -17.55 -5.84 -8.23
CA VAL A 31 -17.21 -5.09 -7.00
C VAL A 31 -17.60 -5.89 -5.76
N GLN A 32 -18.80 -6.45 -5.76
CA GLN A 32 -19.31 -7.21 -4.60
C GLN A 32 -18.56 -8.54 -4.40
N LYS A 33 -18.11 -9.18 -5.49
CA LYS A 33 -17.31 -10.42 -5.42
C LYS A 33 -15.85 -10.17 -5.03
N ARG A 34 -15.27 -9.06 -5.45
CA ARG A 34 -13.85 -8.73 -5.24
C ARG A 34 -13.68 -7.27 -4.80
N PRO A 35 -14.21 -6.88 -3.63
CA PRO A 35 -14.19 -5.47 -3.20
C PRO A 35 -12.77 -4.90 -3.09
N GLY A 36 -11.78 -5.69 -2.66
CA GLY A 36 -10.38 -5.27 -2.56
C GLY A 36 -9.70 -4.88 -3.87
N MET A 37 -10.31 -5.19 -5.04
CA MET A 37 -9.82 -4.68 -6.33
C MET A 37 -10.24 -3.23 -6.59
N TYR A 38 -11.28 -2.74 -5.91
CA TYR A 38 -11.92 -1.45 -6.17
C TYR A 38 -11.80 -0.46 -5.02
N THR A 39 -11.57 -0.94 -3.80
CA THR A 39 -11.50 -0.12 -2.59
C THR A 39 -10.58 -0.74 -1.54
N ASP A 40 -10.14 0.09 -0.59
CA ASP A 40 -9.54 -0.37 0.66
C ASP A 40 -10.65 -0.96 1.54
N THR A 41 -10.52 -2.23 1.90
CA THR A 41 -11.51 -2.95 2.72
C THR A 41 -11.21 -2.91 4.22
N SER A 42 -10.14 -2.27 4.65
CA SER A 42 -9.80 -2.13 6.07
C SER A 42 -10.85 -1.33 6.85
N ASN A 43 -11.41 -0.29 6.21
CA ASN A 43 -12.48 0.56 6.74
C ASN A 43 -13.14 1.37 5.60
N PRO A 44 -14.33 1.99 5.84
CA PRO A 44 -15.07 2.69 4.80
C PRO A 44 -14.54 4.07 4.35
N ASN A 45 -13.39 4.54 4.85
CA ASN A 45 -12.87 5.88 4.50
C ASN A 45 -12.75 6.10 3.00
N HIS A 46 -12.35 5.08 2.24
CA HIS A 46 -12.21 5.22 0.79
C HIS A 46 -13.56 5.44 0.09
N LEU A 47 -14.68 4.88 0.60
CA LEU A 47 -16.01 5.18 0.04
C LEU A 47 -16.39 6.65 0.24
N LEU A 48 -16.11 7.20 1.44
CA LEU A 48 -16.32 8.63 1.70
C LEU A 48 -15.45 9.47 0.77
N GLN A 49 -14.18 9.10 0.63
CA GLN A 49 -13.23 9.78 -0.24
C GLN A 49 -13.73 9.84 -1.68
N GLU A 50 -14.24 8.74 -2.25
CA GLU A 50 -14.75 8.71 -3.63
C GLU A 50 -15.94 9.66 -3.85
N VAL A 51 -16.84 9.80 -2.85
CA VAL A 51 -17.94 10.78 -2.94
C VAL A 51 -17.41 12.21 -2.81
N ILE A 52 -16.51 12.48 -1.84
CA ILE A 52 -15.89 13.78 -1.63
C ILE A 52 -15.10 14.20 -2.89
N ASP A 53 -14.31 13.28 -3.48
CA ASP A 53 -13.51 13.54 -4.68
C ASP A 53 -14.40 13.95 -5.87
N ASN A 54 -15.60 13.38 -5.99
CA ASN A 54 -16.55 13.82 -7.02
C ASN A 54 -17.04 15.26 -6.79
N CYS A 55 -17.34 15.65 -5.55
CA CYS A 55 -17.72 17.02 -5.23
C CYS A 55 -16.54 17.99 -5.49
N VAL A 56 -15.31 17.57 -5.17
CA VAL A 56 -14.09 18.34 -5.40
C VAL A 56 -13.79 18.50 -6.90
N ASP A 57 -14.02 17.47 -7.72
CA ASP A 57 -13.89 17.58 -9.19
C ASP A 57 -14.82 18.67 -9.74
N GLU A 58 -16.03 18.82 -9.21
CA GLU A 58 -16.94 19.91 -9.57
C GLU A 58 -16.42 21.28 -9.13
N SER A 59 -15.73 21.34 -8.00
CA SER A 59 -15.06 22.55 -7.54
C SER A 59 -13.87 22.92 -8.44
N ILE A 60 -13.10 21.93 -8.90
CA ILE A 60 -12.03 22.16 -9.89
C ILE A 60 -12.60 22.72 -11.19
N ALA A 61 -13.75 22.20 -11.63
CA ALA A 61 -14.46 22.69 -12.80
C ALA A 61 -15.14 24.06 -12.60
N GLY A 62 -15.11 24.63 -11.39
CA GLY A 62 -15.64 25.96 -11.07
C GLY A 62 -17.13 25.99 -10.74
N PHE A 63 -17.77 24.86 -10.47
CA PHE A 63 -19.22 24.76 -10.24
C PHE A 63 -19.62 24.56 -8.78
N CYS A 64 -18.70 24.17 -7.88
CA CYS A 64 -18.96 23.89 -6.48
C CYS A 64 -18.05 24.73 -5.58
N ASN A 65 -18.63 25.34 -4.54
CA ASN A 65 -17.89 26.12 -3.54
C ASN A 65 -18.11 25.60 -2.12
N ASN A 66 -19.17 24.83 -1.87
CA ASN A 66 -19.49 24.29 -0.55
C ASN A 66 -19.70 22.79 -0.60
N ILE A 67 -19.07 22.09 0.31
CA ILE A 67 -19.25 20.64 0.55
C ILE A 67 -19.59 20.44 2.02
N ASP A 68 -20.71 19.80 2.31
CA ASP A 68 -21.14 19.45 3.67
C ASP A 68 -21.09 17.95 3.86
N ILE A 69 -20.36 17.51 4.88
CA ILE A 69 -20.17 16.11 5.26
C ILE A 69 -20.80 15.90 6.63
N LYS A 70 -21.75 14.96 6.75
CA LYS A 70 -22.38 14.58 8.01
C LYS A 70 -22.13 13.12 8.33
N ILE A 71 -21.64 12.87 9.52
CA ILE A 71 -21.50 11.54 10.11
C ILE A 71 -22.71 11.32 11.01
N ASN A 72 -23.63 10.47 10.57
CA ASN A 72 -24.90 10.27 11.28
C ASN A 72 -24.76 9.23 12.40
N THR A 73 -25.60 9.33 13.41
CA THR A 73 -25.62 8.45 14.60
C THR A 73 -25.88 6.98 14.24
N ASP A 74 -26.61 6.71 13.15
CA ASP A 74 -26.94 5.36 12.67
C ASP A 74 -25.80 4.69 11.86
N GLY A 75 -24.63 5.37 11.74
CA GLY A 75 -23.48 4.91 10.98
C GLY A 75 -23.60 5.14 9.48
N SER A 76 -24.59 5.93 9.02
CA SER A 76 -24.62 6.43 7.65
C SER A 76 -23.83 7.74 7.52
N TYR A 77 -23.45 8.06 6.29
CA TYR A 77 -22.70 9.26 5.94
C TYR A 77 -23.48 10.03 4.88
N THR A 78 -23.60 11.35 5.05
CA THR A 78 -24.23 12.23 4.08
C THR A 78 -23.19 13.21 3.57
N ILE A 79 -22.95 13.25 2.26
CA ILE A 79 -22.11 14.23 1.60
C ILE A 79 -22.99 15.00 0.63
N SER A 80 -22.96 16.32 0.75
CA SER A 80 -23.74 17.24 -0.07
C SER A 80 -22.84 18.29 -0.68
N ASP A 81 -23.12 18.65 -1.92
CA ASP A 81 -22.48 19.74 -2.65
C ASP A 81 -23.51 20.76 -3.15
N ASP A 82 -23.03 21.93 -3.53
CA ASP A 82 -23.82 22.99 -4.17
C ASP A 82 -23.61 23.05 -5.70
N TRP A 83 -23.34 21.89 -6.33
CA TRP A 83 -23.13 21.77 -7.77
C TRP A 83 -24.46 21.77 -8.56
N ARG A 84 -24.35 21.68 -9.90
CA ARG A 84 -25.49 21.65 -10.87
C ARG A 84 -26.51 20.53 -10.65
N GLY A 85 -26.24 19.56 -9.79
CA GLY A 85 -27.00 18.34 -9.56
C GLY A 85 -26.71 17.24 -10.62
N MET A 86 -26.72 15.98 -10.18
CA MET A 86 -26.52 14.81 -11.06
C MET A 86 -27.59 14.76 -12.17
N PRO A 87 -27.28 14.17 -13.34
CA PRO A 87 -28.24 14.10 -14.46
C PRO A 87 -29.43 13.22 -14.11
N VAL A 88 -30.64 13.80 -14.24
CA VAL A 88 -31.93 13.13 -13.97
C VAL A 88 -32.64 12.70 -15.25
N ASP A 89 -32.23 13.24 -16.40
CA ASP A 89 -32.73 12.93 -17.72
C ASP A 89 -32.44 11.47 -18.12
N THR A 90 -33.26 10.95 -19.05
CA THR A 90 -33.15 9.56 -19.50
C THR A 90 -31.98 9.40 -20.47
N HIS A 91 -31.05 8.50 -20.15
CA HIS A 91 -29.95 8.17 -21.03
C HIS A 91 -30.48 7.52 -22.33
N PRO A 92 -30.08 8.01 -23.51
CA PRO A 92 -30.67 7.61 -24.79
C PRO A 92 -30.53 6.11 -25.08
N GLU A 93 -29.43 5.49 -24.70
CA GLU A 93 -29.12 4.09 -24.94
C GLU A 93 -29.67 3.17 -23.83
N TYR A 94 -29.44 3.48 -22.57
CA TYR A 94 -29.80 2.63 -21.42
C TYR A 94 -31.27 2.74 -21.02
N LYS A 95 -32.02 3.76 -21.52
CA LYS A 95 -33.43 4.01 -21.17
C LYS A 95 -33.71 4.13 -19.67
N LYS A 96 -32.70 4.56 -18.93
CA LYS A 96 -32.69 4.80 -17.48
C LYS A 96 -32.23 6.22 -17.21
N SER A 97 -32.54 6.75 -16.02
CA SER A 97 -32.02 8.07 -15.64
C SER A 97 -30.49 8.08 -15.58
N GLY A 98 -29.87 9.21 -15.89
CA GLY A 98 -28.41 9.35 -15.87
C GLY A 98 -27.81 8.94 -14.51
N VAL A 99 -28.45 9.37 -13.40
CA VAL A 99 -28.01 8.99 -12.04
C VAL A 99 -28.11 7.47 -11.82
N GLU A 100 -29.16 6.80 -12.31
CA GLU A 100 -29.27 5.33 -12.21
C GLU A 100 -28.15 4.62 -12.99
N VAL A 101 -27.85 5.09 -14.20
CA VAL A 101 -26.76 4.53 -15.03
C VAL A 101 -25.43 4.66 -14.31
N ILE A 102 -25.11 5.85 -13.76
CA ILE A 102 -23.86 6.11 -13.03
C ILE A 102 -23.72 5.21 -11.79
N MET A 103 -24.81 4.97 -11.06
CA MET A 103 -24.77 4.24 -9.80
C MET A 103 -24.80 2.71 -9.96
N THR A 104 -25.21 2.19 -11.12
CA THR A 104 -25.40 0.74 -11.34
C THR A 104 -24.47 0.13 -12.40
N ASN A 105 -23.68 0.96 -13.09
CA ASN A 105 -22.74 0.47 -14.10
C ASN A 105 -21.33 0.97 -13.79
N LEU A 106 -20.38 0.07 -13.91
CA LEU A 106 -18.95 0.43 -13.89
C LEU A 106 -18.59 1.14 -15.20
N HIS A 107 -17.55 1.96 -15.15
CA HIS A 107 -17.04 2.70 -16.31
C HIS A 107 -18.08 3.60 -16.97
N SER A 108 -18.93 4.21 -16.14
CA SER A 108 -19.95 5.17 -16.56
C SER A 108 -19.70 6.55 -15.94
N GLY A 109 -19.73 7.60 -16.76
CA GLY A 109 -19.51 8.97 -16.29
C GLY A 109 -19.15 9.93 -17.41
N ALA A 110 -19.27 11.24 -17.13
CA ALA A 110 -18.98 12.31 -18.07
C ALA A 110 -17.49 12.74 -18.12
N LYS A 111 -16.64 12.09 -17.33
CA LYS A 111 -15.22 12.45 -17.17
C LYS A 111 -14.28 11.72 -18.14
N PHE A 112 -14.78 10.84 -18.99
CA PHE A 112 -14.02 10.14 -20.04
C PHE A 112 -13.66 11.03 -21.24
N SER A 113 -14.29 12.19 -21.36
CA SER A 113 -13.99 13.17 -22.40
C SER A 113 -13.65 14.51 -21.77
N ASN A 114 -12.64 15.19 -22.32
CA ASN A 114 -12.21 16.53 -21.84
C ASN A 114 -13.22 17.65 -22.13
N LYS A 115 -14.44 17.32 -22.60
CA LYS A 115 -15.48 18.30 -22.95
C LYS A 115 -15.99 19.08 -21.75
N ASN A 116 -16.12 18.42 -20.59
CA ASN A 116 -16.72 19.03 -19.39
C ASN A 116 -15.72 19.29 -18.27
N TYR A 117 -14.56 18.61 -18.28
CA TYR A 117 -13.54 18.68 -17.24
C TYR A 117 -12.15 18.70 -17.87
N LYS A 118 -11.39 19.77 -17.66
CA LYS A 118 -9.98 19.86 -18.06
C LYS A 118 -9.11 18.98 -17.17
N PHE A 119 -9.41 18.99 -15.87
CA PHE A 119 -8.75 18.19 -14.85
C PHE A 119 -9.81 17.48 -13.99
N SER A 120 -9.58 16.23 -13.65
CA SER A 120 -10.47 15.45 -12.81
C SER A 120 -9.69 14.36 -12.08
N GLY A 121 -10.11 14.05 -10.86
CA GLY A 121 -9.59 12.93 -10.08
C GLY A 121 -10.31 11.61 -10.40
N GLY A 122 -11.57 11.69 -10.80
CA GLY A 122 -12.43 10.53 -11.10
C GLY A 122 -12.32 10.06 -12.54
N LEU A 123 -11.25 9.36 -12.90
CA LEU A 123 -10.93 8.96 -14.28
C LEU A 123 -11.57 7.65 -14.73
N HIS A 124 -11.80 6.72 -13.81
CA HIS A 124 -12.20 5.35 -14.17
C HIS A 124 -13.71 5.16 -14.28
N GLY A 125 -14.52 6.15 -13.85
CA GLY A 125 -15.98 6.06 -13.86
C GLY A 125 -16.54 4.92 -12.98
N VAL A 126 -15.84 4.60 -11.88
CA VAL A 126 -16.22 3.49 -10.99
C VAL A 126 -16.48 3.92 -9.54
N GLY A 127 -15.99 5.07 -9.08
CA GLY A 127 -16.01 5.46 -7.67
C GLY A 127 -17.39 5.39 -7.03
N VAL A 128 -18.36 6.13 -7.54
CA VAL A 128 -19.72 6.16 -6.96
C VAL A 128 -20.50 4.86 -7.18
N SER A 129 -20.25 4.11 -8.25
CA SER A 129 -20.84 2.78 -8.44
C SER A 129 -20.27 1.77 -7.44
N VAL A 130 -18.99 1.90 -7.04
CA VAL A 130 -18.39 1.14 -5.94
C VAL A 130 -19.04 1.50 -4.60
N VAL A 131 -19.27 2.79 -4.32
CA VAL A 131 -20.01 3.22 -3.12
C VAL A 131 -21.40 2.59 -3.10
N SER A 132 -22.12 2.60 -4.23
CA SER A 132 -23.44 1.97 -4.36
C SER A 132 -23.39 0.46 -4.10
N ALA A 133 -22.43 -0.24 -4.72
CA ALA A 133 -22.28 -1.68 -4.64
C ALA A 133 -21.99 -2.18 -3.21
N LEU A 134 -21.19 -1.42 -2.44
CA LEU A 134 -20.71 -1.78 -1.12
C LEU A 134 -21.52 -1.14 0.04
N SER A 135 -22.64 -0.47 -0.28
CA SER A 135 -23.54 0.11 0.71
C SER A 135 -24.78 -0.78 0.96
N GLU A 136 -25.15 -0.95 2.24
CA GLU A 136 -26.41 -1.58 2.60
C GLU A 136 -27.61 -0.78 2.08
N LYS A 137 -27.54 0.56 2.27
CA LYS A 137 -28.54 1.52 1.80
C LYS A 137 -27.82 2.73 1.24
N LEU A 138 -28.33 3.25 0.13
CA LEU A 138 -27.87 4.50 -0.45
C LEU A 138 -29.07 5.28 -0.97
N LYS A 139 -29.08 6.59 -0.69
CA LYS A 139 -30.12 7.54 -1.12
C LYS A 139 -29.44 8.75 -1.74
N ILE A 140 -29.98 9.23 -2.85
CA ILE A 140 -29.52 10.44 -3.51
C ILE A 140 -30.67 11.42 -3.66
N ASP A 141 -30.50 12.61 -3.13
CA ASP A 141 -31.38 13.75 -3.33
C ASP A 141 -30.68 14.71 -4.32
N ILE A 142 -31.39 15.14 -5.35
CA ILE A 142 -30.84 15.94 -6.44
C ILE A 142 -31.72 17.17 -6.69
N GLU A 143 -31.08 18.35 -6.71
CA GLU A 143 -31.71 19.62 -7.12
C GLU A 143 -30.95 20.11 -8.36
N ARG A 144 -31.64 20.16 -9.50
CA ARG A 144 -31.02 20.55 -10.78
C ARG A 144 -31.06 22.04 -11.00
N SER A 145 -29.94 22.61 -11.43
CA SER A 145 -29.88 24.00 -11.86
C SER A 145 -30.88 24.25 -13.00
N GLY A 146 -31.76 25.24 -12.82
CA GLY A 146 -32.80 25.61 -13.79
C GLY A 146 -34.08 24.77 -13.76
N ASP A 147 -34.13 23.70 -12.94
CA ASP A 147 -35.30 22.86 -12.73
C ASP A 147 -35.74 22.93 -11.26
N ASN A 148 -36.69 23.75 -10.93
CA ASN A 148 -37.12 23.96 -9.55
C ASN A 148 -37.77 22.71 -8.88
N ASN A 149 -37.25 21.54 -9.18
CA ASN A 149 -37.71 20.25 -8.65
C ASN A 149 -36.59 19.55 -7.88
N ARG A 150 -36.99 18.85 -6.83
CA ARG A 150 -36.13 17.96 -6.05
C ARG A 150 -36.47 16.52 -6.41
N TYR A 151 -35.47 15.79 -6.85
CA TYR A 151 -35.55 14.39 -7.23
C TYR A 151 -34.89 13.51 -6.17
N GLN A 152 -35.42 12.29 -6.04
CA GLN A 152 -34.84 11.30 -5.14
C GLN A 152 -34.81 9.92 -5.80
N ILE A 153 -33.70 9.18 -5.60
CA ILE A 153 -33.53 7.79 -5.96
C ILE A 153 -32.89 7.04 -4.79
N SER A 154 -33.23 5.76 -4.62
CA SER A 154 -32.67 4.96 -3.53
C SER A 154 -32.21 3.59 -4.03
N PHE A 155 -31.16 3.08 -3.36
CA PHE A 155 -30.55 1.80 -3.66
C PHE A 155 -30.43 0.97 -2.37
N LYS A 156 -30.47 -0.35 -2.52
CA LYS A 156 -30.21 -1.32 -1.45
C LYS A 156 -29.23 -2.36 -2.01
N ASN A 157 -28.08 -2.52 -1.38
CA ASN A 157 -27.01 -3.40 -1.87
C ASN A 157 -26.68 -3.19 -3.36
N GLY A 158 -26.64 -1.93 -3.80
CA GLY A 158 -26.34 -1.53 -5.16
C GLY A 158 -27.47 -1.71 -6.19
N VAL A 159 -28.62 -2.23 -5.79
CA VAL A 159 -29.80 -2.40 -6.65
C VAL A 159 -30.81 -1.29 -6.36
N VAL A 160 -31.44 -0.75 -7.40
CA VAL A 160 -32.49 0.28 -7.25
C VAL A 160 -33.63 -0.26 -6.40
N SER A 161 -33.86 0.36 -5.25
CA SER A 161 -34.98 0.05 -4.33
C SER A 161 -36.18 0.98 -4.50
N LYS A 162 -35.91 2.26 -4.86
CA LYS A 162 -36.92 3.22 -5.33
C LYS A 162 -36.39 3.90 -6.57
N LYS A 163 -37.18 3.94 -7.63
CA LYS A 163 -36.83 4.64 -8.88
C LYS A 163 -36.73 6.14 -8.64
N LEU A 164 -36.14 6.83 -9.60
CA LEU A 164 -36.07 8.29 -9.58
C LEU A 164 -37.47 8.90 -9.61
N GLU A 165 -37.78 9.70 -8.60
CA GLU A 165 -39.08 10.38 -8.43
C GLU A 165 -38.87 11.85 -8.13
N ASN A 166 -39.75 12.72 -8.63
CA ASN A 166 -39.85 14.10 -8.20
C ASN A 166 -40.64 14.13 -6.88
N ILE A 167 -39.97 14.49 -5.79
CA ILE A 167 -40.57 14.42 -4.44
C ILE A 167 -41.11 15.75 -3.95
N SER A 168 -40.62 16.88 -4.46
CA SER A 168 -41.05 18.22 -4.08
C SER A 168 -40.52 19.28 -5.04
N LYS A 169 -41.04 20.50 -4.92
CA LYS A 169 -40.40 21.68 -5.48
C LYS A 169 -39.28 22.17 -4.55
N CYS A 170 -38.22 22.73 -5.13
CA CYS A 170 -37.17 23.44 -4.39
C CYS A 170 -37.22 24.94 -4.69
N SER A 171 -36.44 25.71 -3.93
CA SER A 171 -36.33 27.15 -4.11
C SER A 171 -35.76 27.49 -5.50
N LYS A 172 -36.20 28.61 -6.08
CA LYS A 172 -35.66 29.06 -7.36
C LYS A 172 -34.15 29.31 -7.25
N GLY A 173 -33.39 28.63 -8.09
CA GLY A 173 -31.92 28.73 -8.09
C GLY A 173 -31.23 27.74 -7.13
N SER A 174 -31.96 26.89 -6.40
CA SER A 174 -31.38 25.81 -5.63
C SER A 174 -30.84 24.72 -6.57
N HIS A 175 -29.64 24.26 -6.29
CA HIS A 175 -28.97 23.18 -7.04
C HIS A 175 -27.97 22.45 -6.14
N GLY A 176 -27.72 21.18 -6.45
CA GLY A 176 -26.78 20.36 -5.71
C GLY A 176 -27.14 18.88 -5.72
N THR A 177 -26.24 18.08 -5.18
CA THR A 177 -26.46 16.66 -4.94
C THR A 177 -26.16 16.32 -3.49
N SER A 178 -27.01 15.51 -2.87
CA SER A 178 -26.78 14.97 -1.54
C SER A 178 -26.82 13.46 -1.59
N ILE A 179 -25.71 12.80 -1.29
CA ILE A 179 -25.58 11.35 -1.25
C ILE A 179 -25.50 10.91 0.21
N THR A 180 -26.53 10.14 0.65
CA THR A 180 -26.52 9.50 1.96
C THR A 180 -26.35 8.00 1.78
N PHE A 181 -25.32 7.43 2.38
CA PHE A 181 -25.06 5.99 2.27
C PHE A 181 -24.63 5.38 3.60
N LYS A 182 -24.98 4.11 3.79
CA LYS A 182 -24.53 3.29 4.91
C LYS A 182 -23.70 2.14 4.36
N PRO A 183 -22.38 2.08 4.64
CA PRO A 183 -21.55 0.96 4.25
C PRO A 183 -22.10 -0.37 4.74
N ASN A 184 -21.94 -1.42 3.96
CA ASN A 184 -22.34 -2.76 4.38
C ASN A 184 -21.14 -3.43 5.07
N SER A 185 -21.28 -3.72 6.36
CA SER A 185 -20.24 -4.26 7.24
C SER A 185 -19.58 -5.53 6.73
N LYS A 186 -20.29 -6.34 5.94
CA LYS A 186 -19.73 -7.60 5.39
C LYS A 186 -18.52 -7.42 4.47
N TYR A 187 -18.26 -6.17 4.00
CA TYR A 187 -17.17 -5.88 3.07
C TYR A 187 -15.95 -5.23 3.73
N PHE A 188 -16.05 -4.87 5.01
CA PHE A 188 -15.01 -4.11 5.71
C PHE A 188 -14.58 -4.82 7.00
N ASP A 189 -13.26 -4.80 7.25
CA ASP A 189 -12.69 -5.36 8.48
C ASP A 189 -13.10 -4.54 9.72
N ASN A 190 -13.27 -3.22 9.56
CA ASN A 190 -13.77 -2.30 10.57
C ASN A 190 -14.94 -1.50 9.98
N GLU A 191 -16.09 -1.49 10.67
CA GLU A 191 -17.29 -0.75 10.25
C GLU A 191 -17.17 0.76 10.45
N ASN A 192 -16.23 1.21 11.29
CA ASN A 192 -16.04 2.60 11.62
C ASN A 192 -14.95 3.23 10.74
N ILE A 193 -15.15 4.50 10.42
CA ILE A 193 -14.12 5.30 9.73
C ILE A 193 -13.03 5.74 10.71
N ASP A 194 -11.85 6.00 10.16
CA ASP A 194 -10.83 6.81 10.81
C ASP A 194 -11.19 8.29 10.61
N ILE A 195 -11.71 8.91 11.66
CA ILE A 195 -12.14 10.31 11.66
C ILE A 195 -10.94 11.26 11.46
N THR A 196 -9.77 10.91 11.97
CA THR A 196 -8.56 11.71 11.81
C THR A 196 -8.14 11.78 10.34
N ARG A 197 -8.21 10.64 9.64
CA ARG A 197 -7.96 10.56 8.20
C ARG A 197 -8.95 11.39 7.39
N LEU A 198 -10.24 11.40 7.79
CA LEU A 198 -11.25 12.24 7.13
C LEU A 198 -10.94 13.73 7.30
N HIS A 199 -10.61 14.15 8.53
CA HIS A 199 -10.25 15.56 8.80
C HIS A 199 -9.01 16.00 8.01
N LYS A 200 -7.95 15.20 7.97
CA LYS A 200 -6.76 15.48 7.15
C LYS A 200 -7.08 15.61 5.67
N LEU A 201 -7.93 14.71 5.15
CA LEU A 201 -8.36 14.74 3.74
C LEU A 201 -9.11 16.03 3.42
N THR A 202 -10.10 16.40 4.25
CA THR A 202 -10.94 17.60 4.02
C THR A 202 -10.15 18.88 4.17
N GLU A 203 -9.25 18.98 5.12
CA GLU A 203 -8.34 20.09 5.31
C GLU A 203 -7.44 20.27 4.08
N ALA A 204 -6.75 19.18 3.65
CA ALA A 204 -5.90 19.22 2.47
C ALA A 204 -6.65 19.71 1.22
N LYS A 205 -7.88 19.24 0.99
CA LYS A 205 -8.68 19.67 -0.15
C LYS A 205 -9.02 21.16 -0.10
N SER A 206 -9.35 21.71 1.07
CA SER A 206 -9.66 23.12 1.25
C SER A 206 -8.42 24.01 1.05
N ILE A 207 -7.23 23.51 1.39
CA ILE A 207 -5.95 24.23 1.18
C ILE A 207 -5.57 24.23 -0.30
N LEU A 208 -5.69 23.09 -0.97
CA LEU A 208 -5.33 22.91 -2.38
C LEU A 208 -6.31 23.57 -3.35
N LYS A 209 -7.50 23.92 -2.89
CA LYS A 209 -8.52 24.67 -3.64
C LYS A 209 -8.97 25.87 -2.82
N PRO A 210 -8.24 27.01 -2.87
CA PRO A 210 -8.62 28.22 -2.15
C PRO A 210 -10.06 28.64 -2.44
N GLY A 211 -10.81 29.00 -1.39
CA GLY A 211 -12.22 29.36 -1.48
C GLY A 211 -13.20 28.19 -1.40
N LEU A 212 -12.76 26.94 -1.49
CA LEU A 212 -13.61 25.78 -1.23
C LEU A 212 -13.85 25.65 0.27
N LYS A 213 -15.12 25.68 0.67
CA LYS A 213 -15.55 25.48 2.05
C LYS A 213 -16.03 24.07 2.24
N ILE A 214 -15.40 23.33 3.16
CA ILE A 214 -15.81 21.97 3.53
C ILE A 214 -16.22 21.97 5.00
N THR A 215 -17.45 21.56 5.28
CA THR A 215 -17.98 21.42 6.64
C THR A 215 -18.05 19.95 7.00
N VAL A 216 -17.48 19.55 8.13
CA VAL A 216 -17.62 18.20 8.69
C VAL A 216 -18.41 18.30 9.99
N GLU A 217 -19.58 17.67 10.04
CA GLU A 217 -20.46 17.58 11.20
C GLU A 217 -20.50 16.14 11.70
N ASP A 218 -19.98 15.92 12.88
CA ASP A 218 -19.90 14.59 13.47
C ASP A 218 -20.91 14.42 14.61
N ASN A 219 -21.91 13.60 14.35
CA ASN A 219 -22.95 13.26 15.33
C ASN A 219 -22.75 11.87 15.96
N LYS A 220 -21.70 11.15 15.57
CA LYS A 220 -21.45 9.76 16.04
C LYS A 220 -20.28 9.68 17.03
N TYR A 221 -19.15 10.36 16.73
CA TYR A 221 -17.91 10.25 17.51
C TYR A 221 -17.68 11.45 18.43
N ASN A 222 -18.62 12.40 18.48
CA ASN A 222 -18.60 13.61 19.33
C ASN A 222 -17.43 14.57 19.01
N SER A 223 -16.87 14.56 17.79
CA SER A 223 -15.86 15.54 17.37
C SER A 223 -16.46 16.91 17.01
N GLY A 224 -17.79 17.00 16.98
CA GLY A 224 -18.53 18.22 16.75
C GLY A 224 -18.53 18.67 15.29
N LYS A 225 -18.64 20.00 15.09
CA LYS A 225 -18.68 20.61 13.75
C LYS A 225 -17.37 21.35 13.50
N LYS A 226 -16.68 20.99 12.42
CA LYS A 226 -15.47 21.67 11.93
C LYS A 226 -15.70 22.23 10.54
N VAL A 227 -15.16 23.41 10.27
CA VAL A 227 -15.24 24.09 8.98
C VAL A 227 -13.83 24.32 8.48
N TYR A 228 -13.53 23.84 7.28
CA TYR A 228 -12.28 24.04 6.57
C TYR A 228 -12.55 24.98 5.39
N CYS A 229 -11.90 26.13 5.41
CA CYS A 229 -11.96 27.11 4.33
C CYS A 229 -10.67 27.92 4.37
N HIS A 230 -9.76 27.64 3.46
CA HIS A 230 -8.49 28.32 3.39
C HIS A 230 -8.48 29.27 2.19
N THR A 231 -8.00 30.48 2.42
CA THR A 231 -7.83 31.53 1.39
C THR A 231 -6.35 31.92 1.24
N GLY A 232 -5.49 31.37 2.10
CA GLY A 232 -4.06 31.60 2.09
C GLY A 232 -3.33 30.74 1.06
N SER A 233 -2.07 31.07 0.81
CA SER A 233 -1.16 30.34 -0.06
C SER A 233 -0.61 29.07 0.61
N LEU A 234 -0.07 28.13 -0.19
CA LEU A 234 0.48 26.86 0.30
C LEU A 234 1.68 27.06 1.23
N ASP A 235 2.53 28.05 0.96
CA ASP A 235 3.68 28.37 1.81
C ASP A 235 3.25 28.88 3.18
N ALA A 236 2.21 29.71 3.25
CA ALA A 236 1.64 30.16 4.53
C ALA A 236 1.08 29.00 5.34
N TYR A 237 0.40 28.05 4.69
CA TYR A 237 -0.08 26.84 5.37
C TYR A 237 1.07 25.99 5.89
N LEU A 238 2.09 25.70 5.06
CA LEU A 238 3.24 24.91 5.45
C LEU A 238 3.95 25.56 6.64
N LYS A 239 4.17 26.87 6.60
CA LYS A 239 4.79 27.65 7.67
C LYS A 239 4.02 27.55 8.99
N ASN A 240 2.70 27.67 8.95
CA ASN A 240 1.86 27.69 10.15
C ASN A 240 1.71 26.30 10.82
N ASN A 241 1.96 25.23 10.07
CA ASN A 241 1.86 23.87 10.59
C ASN A 241 3.20 23.23 10.97
N LEU A 242 4.29 23.98 10.83
CA LEU A 242 5.62 23.55 11.25
C LEU A 242 6.08 24.39 12.44
N SER A 243 6.44 23.74 13.53
CA SER A 243 6.80 24.39 14.82
C SER A 243 8.30 24.73 14.95
N THR A 244 9.07 24.58 13.86
CA THR A 244 10.54 24.65 13.87
C THR A 244 11.07 25.81 13.04
N THR A 245 12.36 26.10 13.19
CA THR A 245 13.05 27.10 12.37
C THR A 245 13.19 26.59 10.93
N LEU A 246 12.58 27.32 9.99
CA LEU A 246 12.56 26.97 8.57
C LEU A 246 13.61 27.73 7.78
N LEU A 247 14.14 27.10 6.75
CA LEU A 247 14.99 27.68 5.73
C LEU A 247 14.38 27.47 4.33
N PRO A 248 14.00 28.55 3.65
CA PRO A 248 13.88 29.91 4.16
C PRO A 248 12.75 30.05 5.20
N ASN A 249 12.76 31.14 5.98
CA ASN A 249 11.69 31.46 6.95
C ASN A 249 10.30 31.50 6.33
N ASN A 250 10.20 31.87 5.07
CA ASN A 250 9.00 31.72 4.24
C ASN A 250 9.31 30.63 3.20
N PRO A 251 8.61 29.49 3.25
CA PRO A 251 8.83 28.40 2.29
C PRO A 251 8.79 28.90 0.84
N ILE A 252 9.60 28.31 -0.03
CA ILE A 252 9.66 28.68 -1.43
C ILE A 252 8.37 28.22 -2.11
N LEU A 253 7.64 29.16 -2.75
CA LEU A 253 6.42 28.87 -3.48
C LEU A 253 6.69 28.84 -4.99
N PHE A 254 6.19 27.82 -5.67
CA PHE A 254 6.21 27.69 -7.12
C PHE A 254 4.78 27.58 -7.65
N GLU A 255 4.47 28.39 -8.62
CA GLU A 255 3.26 28.26 -9.43
C GLU A 255 3.67 28.15 -10.90
N ILE A 256 3.28 27.07 -11.55
CA ILE A 256 3.60 26.78 -12.94
C ILE A 256 2.31 26.38 -13.64
N GLU A 257 2.00 27.06 -14.72
CA GLU A 257 0.86 26.74 -15.57
C GLU A 257 1.33 26.64 -17.02
N ASN A 258 0.97 25.55 -17.68
CA ASN A 258 1.20 25.35 -19.11
C ASN A 258 0.10 24.45 -19.71
N GLU A 259 0.24 24.06 -20.98
CA GLU A 259 -0.73 23.23 -21.67
C GLU A 259 -0.86 21.80 -21.09
N LEU A 260 0.22 21.27 -20.48
CA LEU A 260 0.31 19.89 -20.03
C LEU A 260 -0.12 19.74 -18.55
N PHE A 261 0.19 20.75 -17.72
CA PHE A 261 -0.08 20.68 -16.28
C PHE A 261 -0.16 22.04 -15.61
N GLU A 262 -0.84 22.09 -14.48
CA GLU A 262 -0.79 23.18 -13.50
C GLU A 262 -0.13 22.65 -12.23
N VAL A 263 0.86 23.34 -11.69
CA VAL A 263 1.58 22.94 -10.46
C VAL A 263 1.55 24.09 -9.46
N SER A 264 1.18 23.75 -8.23
CA SER A 264 1.42 24.58 -7.05
C SER A 264 2.26 23.76 -6.08
N ALA A 265 3.45 24.26 -5.76
CA ALA A 265 4.36 23.54 -4.86
C ALA A 265 5.04 24.52 -3.90
N THR A 266 5.24 24.06 -2.67
CA THR A 266 6.06 24.77 -1.69
C THR A 266 7.05 23.84 -1.04
N ILE A 267 8.25 24.36 -0.76
CA ILE A 267 9.37 23.58 -0.20
C ILE A 267 10.17 24.42 0.80
N CYS A 268 10.62 23.79 1.88
CA CYS A 268 11.53 24.36 2.84
C CYS A 268 12.39 23.28 3.51
N TRP A 269 13.44 23.70 4.21
CA TRP A 269 14.31 22.82 4.98
C TRP A 269 14.23 23.18 6.46
N HIS A 270 14.51 22.18 7.30
CA HIS A 270 14.56 22.32 8.76
C HIS A 270 16.00 22.27 9.25
N ILE A 271 16.32 23.11 10.22
CA ILE A 271 17.64 23.08 10.87
C ILE A 271 17.71 21.88 11.83
N ASP A 272 16.72 21.77 12.72
CA ASP A 272 16.66 20.74 13.77
C ASP A 272 15.20 20.27 13.97
N SER A 273 14.72 19.30 13.17
CA SER A 273 13.41 18.72 13.40
C SER A 273 13.26 17.33 12.79
N ASP A 274 12.56 16.46 13.52
CA ASP A 274 12.08 15.17 13.04
C ASP A 274 10.65 15.23 12.48
N GLU A 275 9.93 16.36 12.66
CA GLU A 275 8.58 16.57 12.13
C GLU A 275 8.66 17.16 10.73
N LEU A 276 8.41 16.34 9.72
CA LEU A 276 8.39 16.73 8.31
C LEU A 276 6.99 16.59 7.74
N ILE A 277 6.60 17.57 6.94
CA ILE A 277 5.40 17.49 6.10
C ILE A 277 5.85 17.21 4.67
N GLN A 278 5.50 16.05 4.13
CA GLN A 278 5.90 15.60 2.79
C GLN A 278 4.67 15.06 2.05
N ASP A 279 3.80 15.98 1.65
CA ASP A 279 2.52 15.64 1.03
C ASP A 279 2.51 15.97 -0.46
N SER A 280 1.92 15.08 -1.24
CA SER A 280 1.78 15.26 -2.68
C SER A 280 0.38 14.88 -3.16
N TYR A 281 -0.08 15.60 -4.19
CA TYR A 281 -1.44 15.49 -4.71
C TYR A 281 -1.44 15.57 -6.24
N VAL A 282 -2.32 14.79 -6.86
CA VAL A 282 -2.60 14.83 -8.29
C VAL A 282 -4.09 15.04 -8.48
N ASN A 283 -4.50 16.14 -9.15
CA ASN A 283 -5.91 16.54 -9.26
C ASN A 283 -6.61 16.54 -7.89
N LEU A 284 -5.92 17.08 -6.87
CA LEU A 284 -6.33 17.14 -5.46
C LEU A 284 -6.49 15.77 -4.78
N ILE A 285 -6.10 14.66 -5.41
CA ILE A 285 -6.06 13.33 -4.80
C ILE A 285 -4.71 13.12 -4.12
N PRO A 286 -4.67 12.70 -2.85
CA PRO A 286 -3.42 12.45 -2.16
C PRO A 286 -2.67 11.25 -2.77
N THR A 287 -1.38 11.42 -3.02
CA THR A 287 -0.48 10.38 -3.53
C THR A 287 0.52 9.99 -2.45
N SER A 288 0.08 9.17 -1.50
CA SER A 288 0.87 8.77 -0.32
C SER A 288 2.18 8.05 -0.64
N GLU A 289 2.26 7.42 -1.81
CA GLU A 289 3.47 6.77 -2.33
C GLU A 289 4.22 7.64 -3.35
N GLY A 290 3.82 8.90 -3.50
CA GLY A 290 4.43 9.85 -4.43
C GLY A 290 4.23 9.46 -5.89
N GLY A 291 5.30 9.40 -6.65
CA GLY A 291 5.29 9.06 -8.08
C GLY A 291 6.14 10.01 -8.91
N THR A 292 5.87 10.08 -10.20
CA THR A 292 6.66 10.87 -11.18
C THR A 292 6.83 12.33 -10.76
N HIS A 293 5.76 12.98 -10.28
CA HIS A 293 5.79 14.40 -9.87
C HIS A 293 6.72 14.65 -8.67
N VAL A 294 6.67 13.77 -7.65
CA VAL A 294 7.57 13.85 -6.48
C VAL A 294 9.01 13.58 -6.89
N ASN A 295 9.23 12.59 -7.77
CA ASN A 295 10.56 12.30 -8.28
C ASN A 295 11.12 13.49 -9.09
N SER A 296 10.27 14.17 -9.86
CA SER A 296 10.67 15.37 -10.60
C SER A 296 11.06 16.51 -9.67
N LEU A 297 10.29 16.78 -8.62
CA LEU A 297 10.65 17.79 -7.62
C LEU A 297 11.97 17.43 -6.93
N ARG A 298 12.12 16.15 -6.56
CA ARG A 298 13.33 15.63 -5.90
C ARG A 298 14.58 15.76 -6.79
N SER A 299 14.47 15.40 -8.06
CA SER A 299 15.58 15.53 -9.03
C SER A 299 15.92 17.00 -9.27
N ALA A 300 14.91 17.84 -9.54
CA ALA A 300 15.10 19.27 -9.76
C ALA A 300 15.80 19.94 -8.57
N THR A 301 15.30 19.72 -7.35
CA THR A 301 15.90 20.28 -6.12
C THR A 301 17.35 19.79 -5.95
N THR A 302 17.57 18.49 -6.17
CA THR A 302 18.92 17.90 -6.00
C THR A 302 19.93 18.47 -7.01
N GLU A 303 19.52 18.59 -8.27
CA GLU A 303 20.37 19.12 -9.31
C GLU A 303 20.63 20.62 -9.13
N SER A 304 19.60 21.42 -8.84
CA SER A 304 19.72 22.86 -8.65
C SER A 304 20.62 23.21 -7.49
N LEU A 305 20.46 22.54 -6.33
CA LEU A 305 21.30 22.79 -5.18
C LEU A 305 22.75 22.35 -5.42
N LYS A 306 22.97 21.22 -6.11
CA LYS A 306 24.33 20.79 -6.48
C LYS A 306 24.99 21.75 -7.46
N ASN A 307 24.27 22.27 -8.44
CA ASN A 307 24.78 23.26 -9.36
C ASN A 307 25.17 24.55 -8.64
N PHE A 308 24.32 25.03 -7.72
CA PHE A 308 24.63 26.16 -6.84
C PHE A 308 25.92 25.92 -6.05
N MET A 309 26.05 24.76 -5.40
CA MET A 309 27.23 24.39 -4.60
C MET A 309 28.51 24.35 -5.46
N ILE A 310 28.43 23.88 -6.69
CA ILE A 310 29.58 23.84 -7.62
C ILE A 310 29.97 25.26 -8.02
N THR A 311 28.99 26.09 -8.41
CA THR A 311 29.21 27.46 -8.89
C THR A 311 29.81 28.35 -7.80
N HIS A 312 29.38 28.15 -6.54
CA HIS A 312 29.87 28.93 -5.39
C HIS A 312 31.06 28.29 -4.66
N ASN A 313 31.65 27.20 -5.20
CA ASN A 313 32.78 26.46 -4.62
C ASN A 313 32.54 25.95 -3.18
N ILE A 314 31.28 25.61 -2.84
CA ILE A 314 30.90 25.09 -1.51
C ILE A 314 31.03 23.56 -1.45
N THR A 315 31.24 22.89 -2.58
CA THR A 315 31.28 21.43 -2.66
C THR A 315 32.47 20.86 -1.88
N PRO A 316 32.27 19.96 -0.91
CA PRO A 316 33.33 19.37 -0.13
C PRO A 316 34.22 18.45 -0.99
N LYS A 317 35.56 18.52 -0.83
CA LYS A 317 36.54 17.82 -1.69
C LYS A 317 36.47 16.28 -1.65
N ASN A 318 35.97 15.67 -0.55
CA ASN A 318 36.06 14.23 -0.32
C ASN A 318 34.71 13.57 0.00
N ILE A 319 33.61 14.28 -0.12
CA ILE A 319 32.28 13.80 0.24
C ILE A 319 31.33 13.98 -0.93
N LYS A 320 30.77 12.88 -1.41
CA LYS A 320 29.74 12.91 -2.45
C LYS A 320 28.37 13.15 -1.81
N ILE A 321 27.76 14.28 -2.11
CA ILE A 321 26.40 14.60 -1.70
C ILE A 321 25.39 13.81 -2.53
N THR A 322 24.48 13.12 -1.85
CA THR A 322 23.41 12.34 -2.46
C THR A 322 22.09 13.11 -2.41
N SER A 323 21.07 12.66 -3.12
CA SER A 323 19.73 13.21 -3.02
C SER A 323 19.17 13.08 -1.60
N ASP A 324 19.46 11.97 -0.90
CA ASP A 324 18.98 11.74 0.45
C ASP A 324 19.53 12.74 1.47
N ASP A 325 20.77 13.20 1.28
CA ASP A 325 21.38 14.20 2.16
C ASP A 325 20.66 15.57 2.08
N ILE A 326 20.13 15.90 0.90
CA ILE A 326 19.36 17.13 0.64
C ILE A 326 17.94 16.98 1.18
N TRP A 327 17.34 15.79 1.04
CA TRP A 327 15.93 15.54 1.36
C TRP A 327 15.67 15.16 2.82
N LYS A 328 16.69 14.82 3.58
CA LYS A 328 16.55 14.38 4.99
C LYS A 328 15.79 15.39 5.86
N ASN A 329 16.00 16.68 5.64
CA ASN A 329 15.40 17.76 6.40
C ASN A 329 14.39 18.59 5.59
N THR A 330 13.80 18.03 4.52
CA THR A 330 12.93 18.76 3.60
C THR A 330 11.47 18.53 3.91
N SER A 331 10.70 19.61 4.07
CA SER A 331 9.23 19.59 4.01
C SER A 331 8.75 20.19 2.70
N TYR A 332 7.69 19.61 2.15
CA TYR A 332 7.06 20.10 0.92
C TYR A 332 5.57 19.77 0.86
N LEU A 333 4.84 20.62 0.15
CA LEU A 333 3.51 20.33 -0.40
C LEU A 333 3.60 20.46 -1.91
N LEU A 334 3.17 19.44 -2.64
CA LEU A 334 3.19 19.41 -4.10
C LEU A 334 1.82 19.04 -4.63
N SER A 335 1.19 19.95 -5.34
CA SER A 335 -0.08 19.70 -6.03
C SER A 335 0.12 19.88 -7.53
N ILE A 336 -0.22 18.85 -8.31
CA ILE A 336 -0.21 18.92 -9.77
C ILE A 336 -1.60 18.59 -10.30
N LYS A 337 -2.06 19.35 -11.32
CA LYS A 337 -3.24 19.03 -12.11
C LYS A 337 -2.82 18.66 -13.52
N ILE A 338 -3.28 17.52 -13.99
CA ILE A 338 -3.01 16.98 -15.32
C ILE A 338 -4.29 16.37 -15.90
N SER A 339 -4.44 16.40 -17.22
CA SER A 339 -5.68 16.00 -17.89
C SER A 339 -5.93 14.50 -17.88
N ASP A 340 -4.91 13.67 -17.91
CA ASP A 340 -5.04 12.19 -17.94
C ASP A 340 -3.98 11.53 -17.06
N PRO A 341 -4.12 11.60 -15.70
CA PRO A 341 -3.18 10.98 -14.81
C PRO A 341 -3.31 9.45 -14.84
N GLN A 342 -2.17 8.77 -14.99
CA GLN A 342 -2.08 7.32 -14.84
C GLN A 342 -1.58 6.98 -13.43
N PHE A 343 -2.36 6.22 -12.68
CA PHE A 343 -2.03 5.81 -11.31
C PHE A 343 -1.70 4.32 -11.21
N VAL A 344 -0.98 3.95 -10.16
CA VAL A 344 -0.80 2.55 -9.77
C VAL A 344 -2.00 2.12 -8.93
N GLY A 345 -2.91 1.33 -9.52
CA GLY A 345 -4.09 0.80 -8.83
C GLY A 345 -5.23 1.80 -8.62
N GLN A 346 -6.35 1.29 -8.10
CA GLN A 346 -7.59 2.06 -7.94
C GLN A 346 -7.52 3.07 -6.78
N THR A 347 -6.72 2.81 -5.76
CA THR A 347 -6.53 3.72 -4.60
C THR A 347 -5.73 4.98 -4.93
N LYS A 348 -5.17 5.07 -6.15
CA LYS A 348 -4.47 6.25 -6.70
C LYS A 348 -3.29 6.76 -5.86
N ASN A 349 -2.66 5.89 -5.05
CA ASN A 349 -1.62 6.27 -4.11
C ASN A 349 -0.32 6.74 -4.79
N LYS A 350 -0.10 6.40 -6.07
CA LYS A 350 1.13 6.71 -6.79
C LYS A 350 0.87 7.11 -8.23
N LEU A 351 1.43 8.25 -8.66
CA LEU A 351 1.39 8.68 -10.06
C LEU A 351 2.43 7.93 -10.89
N GLN A 352 1.99 7.36 -12.02
CA GLN A 352 2.84 6.63 -12.96
C GLN A 352 3.08 7.38 -14.29
N SER A 353 2.37 8.46 -14.58
CA SER A 353 2.51 9.25 -15.82
C SER A 353 3.95 9.72 -16.04
N THR A 354 4.74 9.00 -16.83
CA THR A 354 6.16 9.31 -17.07
C THR A 354 6.37 10.47 -18.02
N ALA A 355 5.43 10.70 -18.93
CA ALA A 355 5.54 11.72 -19.98
C ALA A 355 5.70 13.17 -19.45
N ILE A 356 5.12 13.47 -18.28
CA ILE A 356 5.24 14.81 -17.68
C ILE A 356 6.57 15.04 -16.96
N GLY A 357 7.27 13.96 -16.57
CA GLY A 357 8.45 14.01 -15.70
C GLY A 357 9.56 14.93 -16.18
N PRO A 358 10.07 14.76 -17.42
CA PRO A 358 11.15 15.61 -17.95
C PRO A 358 10.80 17.10 -17.97
N ASN A 359 9.61 17.46 -18.47
CA ASN A 359 9.18 18.86 -18.56
C ASN A 359 8.99 19.47 -17.16
N LEU A 360 8.34 18.73 -16.27
CA LEU A 360 8.13 19.18 -14.89
C LEU A 360 9.47 19.37 -14.15
N SER A 361 10.39 18.42 -14.30
CA SER A 361 11.71 18.50 -13.67
C SER A 361 12.51 19.71 -14.19
N LEU A 362 12.46 19.97 -15.50
CA LEU A 362 13.14 21.11 -16.09
C LEU A 362 12.58 22.43 -15.54
N GLN A 363 11.27 22.61 -15.57
CA GLN A 363 10.65 23.87 -15.11
C GLN A 363 10.84 24.12 -13.61
N LEU A 364 10.78 23.09 -12.79
CA LEU A 364 11.07 23.20 -11.36
C LEU A 364 12.55 23.53 -11.13
N LYS A 365 13.45 22.93 -11.90
CA LYS A 365 14.89 23.18 -11.83
C LYS A 365 15.21 24.63 -12.17
N ASP A 366 14.70 25.15 -13.27
CA ASP A 366 14.96 26.54 -13.69
C ASP A 366 14.53 27.55 -12.61
N ARG A 367 13.38 27.32 -11.97
CA ARG A 367 12.88 28.18 -10.89
C ARG A 367 13.69 28.05 -9.61
N LEU A 368 14.10 26.85 -9.27
CA LEU A 368 14.96 26.59 -8.10
C LEU A 368 16.35 27.19 -8.28
N GLU A 369 16.97 27.05 -9.46
CA GLU A 369 18.26 27.66 -9.76
C GLU A 369 18.19 29.18 -9.70
N LEU A 370 17.14 29.79 -10.26
CA LEU A 370 16.91 31.22 -10.15
C LEU A 370 16.75 31.66 -8.69
N TRP A 371 15.96 30.90 -7.91
CA TRP A 371 15.72 31.21 -6.51
C TRP A 371 17.01 31.10 -5.68
N PHE A 372 17.79 30.03 -5.81
CA PHE A 372 19.05 29.85 -5.08
C PHE A 372 20.07 30.95 -5.42
N ASN A 373 20.16 31.36 -6.66
CA ASN A 373 21.08 32.43 -7.07
C ASN A 373 20.62 33.81 -6.54
N ASN A 374 19.33 34.05 -6.44
CA ASN A 374 18.80 35.31 -5.89
C ASN A 374 18.84 35.36 -4.35
N HIS A 375 18.96 34.21 -3.68
CA HIS A 375 18.98 34.09 -2.22
C HIS A 375 20.21 33.30 -1.78
N SER A 376 21.40 33.74 -2.22
CA SER A 376 22.67 33.02 -2.08
C SER A 376 22.99 32.66 -0.62
N ASP A 377 22.74 33.57 0.32
CA ASP A 377 23.02 33.33 1.75
C ASP A 377 22.19 32.16 2.30
N THR A 378 20.88 32.15 2.02
CA THR A 378 19.98 31.06 2.43
C THR A 378 20.30 29.75 1.72
N ALA A 379 20.66 29.82 0.43
CA ALA A 379 21.05 28.65 -0.35
C ALA A 379 22.37 28.04 0.16
N GLU A 380 23.28 28.87 0.69
CA GLU A 380 24.49 28.42 1.37
C GLU A 380 24.16 27.70 2.68
N GLU A 381 23.25 28.25 3.50
CA GLU A 381 22.78 27.58 4.73
C GLU A 381 22.11 26.22 4.42
N ILE A 382 21.24 26.14 3.42
CA ILE A 382 20.64 24.89 2.96
C ILE A 382 21.72 23.90 2.48
N SER A 383 22.73 24.38 1.75
CA SER A 383 23.86 23.59 1.28
C SER A 383 24.65 23.02 2.46
N ASN A 384 24.86 23.81 3.52
CA ASN A 384 25.56 23.40 4.72
C ASN A 384 24.79 22.29 5.47
N ILE A 385 23.45 22.36 5.54
CA ILE A 385 22.63 21.25 6.09
C ILE A 385 22.87 19.97 5.29
N ALA A 386 22.83 20.02 3.95
CA ALA A 386 23.07 18.87 3.11
C ALA A 386 24.50 18.31 3.28
N ILE A 387 25.51 19.17 3.44
CA ILE A 387 26.88 18.77 3.73
C ILE A 387 26.98 18.08 5.10
N GLN A 388 26.37 18.63 6.14
CA GLN A 388 26.34 18.02 7.46
C GLN A 388 25.68 16.64 7.44
N ASN A 389 24.55 16.49 6.74
CA ASN A 389 23.90 15.20 6.54
C ASN A 389 24.82 14.19 5.82
N ALA A 390 25.56 14.65 4.79
CA ALA A 390 26.50 13.81 4.07
C ALA A 390 27.71 13.40 4.96
N ILE A 391 28.24 14.33 5.77
CA ILE A 391 29.29 14.05 6.77
C ILE A 391 28.78 13.02 7.78
N GLN A 392 27.62 13.23 8.34
CA GLN A 392 27.02 12.31 9.30
C GLN A 392 26.82 10.92 8.69
N ARG A 393 26.25 10.83 7.48
CA ARG A 393 26.09 9.57 6.74
C ARG A 393 27.43 8.84 6.53
N VAL A 394 28.50 9.58 6.13
CA VAL A 394 29.84 9.00 5.94
C VAL A 394 30.46 8.60 7.28
N SER A 395 30.29 9.41 8.35
CA SER A 395 30.76 9.08 9.70
C SER A 395 30.01 7.88 10.28
N ASP A 396 28.71 7.77 10.06
CA ASP A 396 27.90 6.62 10.47
C ASP A 396 28.33 5.34 9.74
N ILE A 397 28.73 5.45 8.46
CA ILE A 397 29.33 4.34 7.69
C ILE A 397 30.73 4.01 8.20
N SER A 398 31.54 5.00 8.58
CA SER A 398 32.89 4.79 9.08
C SER A 398 32.92 4.37 10.56
N SER A 399 32.01 4.88 11.39
CA SER A 399 31.86 4.47 12.80
C SER A 399 31.24 3.08 12.93
N LYS A 400 30.44 2.63 11.96
CA LYS A 400 30.06 1.22 11.80
C LYS A 400 31.27 0.31 11.46
N LYS A 401 32.36 0.87 10.92
CA LYS A 401 33.62 0.14 10.71
C LYS A 401 34.55 0.11 11.93
N THR A 402 34.36 0.99 12.92
CA THR A 402 35.33 1.17 14.03
C THR A 402 34.76 1.05 15.44
N LYS A 403 33.46 0.88 15.63
CA LYS A 403 32.90 0.69 16.98
C LYS A 403 32.26 -0.68 17.15
N LYS A 404 33.04 -1.63 17.67
CA LYS A 404 32.56 -2.58 18.67
C LYS A 404 31.93 -1.79 19.82
N SER A 405 30.69 -2.14 20.16
CA SER A 405 29.95 -1.73 21.37
C SER A 405 29.46 -0.28 21.46
N SER A 406 28.20 -0.10 21.41
CA SER A 406 27.23 0.28 22.44
C SER A 406 25.99 0.99 21.87
N LYS A 407 24.86 0.35 22.11
CA LYS A 407 23.53 0.89 22.46
C LYS A 407 23.08 2.22 21.81
N ASN A 408 22.38 2.09 20.67
CA ASN A 408 21.06 2.67 20.37
C ASN A 408 20.65 2.24 18.95
N ASN A 409 20.49 0.93 18.73
CA ASN A 409 19.81 0.46 17.53
C ASN A 409 18.31 0.67 17.74
N ILE A 410 17.75 1.68 17.10
CA ILE A 410 16.29 1.83 17.00
C ILE A 410 15.78 0.59 16.29
N MET A 411 14.99 -0.22 17.01
CA MET A 411 14.41 -1.45 16.47
C MET A 411 13.50 -1.14 15.29
N PRO A 412 13.43 -2.04 14.29
CA PRO A 412 12.50 -1.87 13.17
C PRO A 412 11.08 -1.63 13.67
N SER A 413 10.43 -0.57 13.22
CA SER A 413 9.08 -0.19 13.67
C SER A 413 8.03 -1.28 13.44
N ARG A 414 8.28 -2.19 12.48
CA ARG A 414 7.42 -3.34 12.16
C ARG A 414 7.67 -4.57 13.01
N LEU A 415 8.79 -4.60 13.73
CA LEU A 415 9.11 -5.71 14.62
C LEU A 415 8.10 -5.73 15.78
N SER A 416 7.39 -6.82 15.91
CA SER A 416 6.62 -7.12 17.11
C SER A 416 7.45 -8.05 17.97
N ASP A 417 8.21 -7.47 18.89
CA ASP A 417 9.18 -8.18 19.71
C ASP A 417 8.54 -9.04 20.80
N CYS A 418 9.27 -10.00 21.34
CA CYS A 418 8.86 -10.80 22.50
C CYS A 418 9.31 -10.13 23.81
N SER A 419 8.67 -10.54 24.92
CA SER A 419 8.91 -9.95 26.24
C SER A 419 10.06 -10.63 27.00
N SER A 420 10.42 -11.88 26.65
CA SER A 420 11.51 -12.61 27.29
C SER A 420 12.89 -12.03 26.98
N LYS A 421 13.77 -12.08 27.95
CA LYS A 421 15.19 -11.72 27.82
C LYS A 421 16.10 -12.94 27.59
N ASP A 422 15.54 -14.14 27.52
CA ASP A 422 16.26 -15.37 27.29
C ASP A 422 16.46 -15.57 25.77
N ASN A 423 17.57 -15.06 25.26
CA ASN A 423 17.87 -15.07 23.82
C ASN A 423 17.93 -16.46 23.22
N GLU A 424 18.28 -17.50 23.99
CA GLU A 424 18.36 -18.88 23.50
C GLU A 424 16.97 -19.47 23.23
N LYS A 425 15.95 -19.07 24.02
CA LYS A 425 14.57 -19.51 23.86
C LYS A 425 13.76 -18.67 22.91
N ASN A 426 14.21 -17.43 22.69
CA ASN A 426 13.49 -16.49 21.83
C ASN A 426 13.54 -16.93 20.36
N GLU A 427 12.44 -16.67 19.65
CA GLU A 427 12.26 -17.03 18.25
C GLU A 427 11.82 -15.82 17.46
N LEU A 428 12.43 -15.58 16.29
CA LEU A 428 12.02 -14.56 15.34
C LEU A 428 11.42 -15.21 14.10
N PHE A 429 10.19 -14.86 13.75
CA PHE A 429 9.57 -15.28 12.50
C PHE A 429 9.65 -14.13 11.48
N LEU A 430 10.32 -14.37 10.37
CA LEU A 430 10.32 -13.52 9.18
C LEU A 430 9.13 -13.94 8.33
N VAL A 431 8.11 -13.08 8.26
CA VAL A 431 6.80 -13.43 7.67
C VAL A 431 6.60 -12.66 6.37
N GLU A 432 6.12 -13.33 5.33
CA GLU A 432 5.79 -12.71 4.05
C GLU A 432 4.57 -11.80 4.17
N GLY A 433 4.78 -10.51 3.89
CA GLY A 433 3.71 -9.51 3.78
C GLY A 433 3.09 -9.05 5.10
N ASP A 434 2.42 -7.91 5.04
CA ASP A 434 1.78 -7.30 6.21
C ASP A 434 0.48 -8.06 6.62
N SER A 435 -0.23 -8.67 5.67
CA SER A 435 -1.45 -9.44 5.93
C SER A 435 -1.17 -10.68 6.77
N ALA A 436 -0.27 -11.55 6.30
CA ALA A 436 0.16 -12.73 7.05
C ALA A 436 0.87 -12.35 8.35
N GLY A 437 1.65 -11.25 8.33
CA GLY A 437 2.26 -10.64 9.51
C GLY A 437 1.23 -10.26 10.57
N GLY A 438 0.08 -9.74 10.18
CA GLY A 438 -1.04 -9.40 11.09
C GLY A 438 -1.61 -10.63 11.80
N SER A 439 -1.91 -11.69 11.05
CA SER A 439 -2.36 -12.98 11.60
C SER A 439 -1.31 -13.61 12.51
N ALA A 440 -0.03 -13.61 12.11
CA ALA A 440 1.07 -14.13 12.90
C ALA A 440 1.28 -13.37 14.22
N LYS A 441 1.15 -12.03 14.21
CA LYS A 441 1.22 -11.19 15.42
C LYS A 441 0.14 -11.53 16.44
N GLN A 442 -1.05 -11.88 15.99
CA GLN A 442 -2.15 -12.31 16.86
C GLN A 442 -1.97 -13.74 17.34
N ALA A 443 -1.40 -14.62 16.51
CA ALA A 443 -1.24 -16.05 16.76
C ALA A 443 -0.06 -16.39 17.68
N ARG A 444 0.99 -15.55 17.72
CA ARG A 444 2.25 -15.82 18.42
C ARG A 444 2.13 -15.95 19.95
N ASP A 445 3.05 -16.62 20.57
CA ASP A 445 3.31 -16.48 21.99
C ASP A 445 4.18 -15.23 22.24
N ARG A 446 3.58 -14.20 22.85
CA ARG A 446 4.25 -12.91 23.09
C ARG A 446 5.43 -13.02 24.05
N ASN A 447 5.52 -14.08 24.82
CA ASN A 447 6.62 -14.24 25.77
C ASN A 447 7.95 -14.46 25.06
N PHE A 448 8.01 -15.34 24.05
CA PHE A 448 9.27 -15.73 23.41
C PHE A 448 9.26 -15.69 21.88
N GLN A 449 8.12 -15.39 21.24
CA GLN A 449 8.03 -15.29 19.78
C GLN A 449 7.91 -13.84 19.32
N ALA A 450 8.81 -13.43 18.43
CA ALA A 450 8.81 -12.15 17.73
C ALA A 450 8.40 -12.34 16.27
N ILE A 451 7.72 -11.33 15.69
CA ILE A 451 7.29 -11.33 14.29
C ILE A 451 7.85 -10.10 13.59
N LEU A 452 8.51 -10.31 12.46
CA LEU A 452 8.96 -9.26 11.54
C LEU A 452 8.32 -9.48 10.16
N PRO A 453 7.28 -8.74 9.78
CA PRO A 453 6.73 -8.77 8.43
C PRO A 453 7.69 -8.15 7.42
N LEU A 454 7.85 -8.80 6.28
CA LEU A 454 8.67 -8.33 5.16
C LEU A 454 7.78 -7.68 4.09
N ARG A 455 8.22 -6.59 3.47
CA ARG A 455 7.49 -5.94 2.39
C ARG A 455 7.86 -6.54 1.03
N GLY A 456 7.11 -7.56 0.63
CA GLY A 456 7.31 -8.20 -0.68
C GLY A 456 8.63 -8.96 -0.80
N LYS A 457 9.06 -9.18 -2.03
CA LYS A 457 10.29 -9.92 -2.33
C LYS A 457 11.53 -9.11 -1.92
N ILE A 458 12.39 -9.72 -1.10
CA ILE A 458 13.65 -9.10 -0.73
C ILE A 458 14.60 -9.02 -1.93
N LEU A 459 15.58 -8.12 -1.83
CA LEU A 459 16.62 -7.99 -2.82
C LEU A 459 17.37 -9.32 -3.01
N ASN A 460 17.62 -9.71 -4.27
CA ASN A 460 18.55 -10.81 -4.54
C ASN A 460 19.98 -10.37 -4.16
N THR A 461 20.45 -10.85 -3.04
CA THR A 461 21.74 -10.48 -2.45
C THR A 461 22.91 -11.30 -2.96
N TRP A 462 22.65 -12.32 -3.83
CA TRP A 462 23.65 -13.32 -4.20
C TRP A 462 24.91 -12.77 -4.86
N GLU A 463 24.79 -11.75 -5.70
CA GLU A 463 25.95 -11.13 -6.37
C GLU A 463 26.48 -9.87 -5.66
N LEU A 464 25.88 -9.49 -4.53
CA LEU A 464 26.25 -8.27 -3.81
C LEU A 464 27.25 -8.57 -2.68
N SER A 465 27.99 -7.53 -2.25
CA SER A 465 28.84 -7.60 -1.06
C SER A 465 28.02 -7.38 0.22
N SER A 466 28.53 -7.85 1.36
CA SER A 466 27.88 -7.68 2.68
C SER A 466 27.65 -6.23 3.08
N THR A 467 28.45 -5.31 2.57
CA THR A 467 28.25 -3.87 2.79
C THR A 467 27.14 -3.30 1.90
N LYS A 468 27.02 -3.77 0.67
CA LYS A 468 26.06 -3.25 -0.31
C LYS A 468 24.63 -3.73 -0.05
N ILE A 469 24.45 -4.90 0.55
CA ILE A 469 23.12 -5.41 0.89
C ILE A 469 22.42 -4.60 1.99
N LEU A 470 23.17 -3.87 2.83
CA LEU A 470 22.64 -2.99 3.86
C LEU A 470 22.02 -1.69 3.32
N GLU A 471 22.11 -1.45 2.01
CA GLU A 471 21.37 -0.40 1.32
C GLU A 471 19.86 -0.77 1.20
N SER A 472 19.53 -2.07 1.28
CA SER A 472 18.13 -2.53 1.35
C SER A 472 17.62 -2.39 2.78
N LYS A 473 16.50 -1.66 2.92
CA LYS A 473 15.86 -1.46 4.21
C LYS A 473 15.41 -2.78 4.84
N GLU A 474 14.91 -3.72 4.06
CA GLU A 474 14.49 -5.04 4.54
C GLU A 474 15.66 -5.82 5.12
N VAL A 475 16.82 -5.81 4.44
CA VAL A 475 18.03 -6.48 4.95
C VAL A 475 18.56 -5.78 6.20
N GLN A 476 18.51 -4.44 6.23
CA GLN A 476 18.88 -3.67 7.40
C GLN A 476 17.95 -3.98 8.59
N ASP A 477 16.63 -4.03 8.37
CA ASP A 477 15.64 -4.36 9.38
C ASP A 477 15.86 -5.78 9.93
N ILE A 478 16.15 -6.76 9.06
CA ILE A 478 16.49 -8.14 9.46
C ILE A 478 17.76 -8.15 10.32
N SER A 479 18.85 -7.53 9.84
CA SER A 479 20.13 -7.48 10.57
C SER A 479 19.98 -6.81 11.94
N THR A 480 19.24 -5.70 12.01
CA THR A 480 18.96 -4.97 13.25
C THR A 480 18.09 -5.79 14.21
N ALA A 481 17.05 -6.45 13.70
CA ALA A 481 16.19 -7.30 14.52
C ALA A 481 16.95 -8.48 15.11
N ILE A 482 17.78 -9.15 14.32
CA ILE A 482 18.58 -10.30 14.74
C ILE A 482 19.69 -9.88 15.70
N GLY A 483 20.25 -8.68 15.53
CA GLY A 483 21.39 -8.18 16.30
C GLY A 483 22.76 -8.62 15.78
N VAL A 484 22.83 -9.16 14.55
CA VAL A 484 24.06 -9.65 13.90
C VAL A 484 24.27 -8.91 12.58
N GLN A 485 25.50 -8.47 12.31
CA GLN A 485 25.85 -7.80 11.06
C GLN A 485 26.19 -8.79 9.93
N PRO A 486 25.82 -8.49 8.68
CA PRO A 486 26.22 -9.32 7.54
C PRO A 486 27.74 -9.45 7.42
N GLY A 487 28.22 -10.68 7.25
CA GLY A 487 29.64 -11.01 7.16
C GLY A 487 30.39 -11.02 8.50
N SER A 488 29.67 -10.94 9.63
CA SER A 488 30.26 -11.08 10.98
C SER A 488 30.19 -12.52 11.45
N ASP A 489 31.29 -12.98 12.07
CA ASP A 489 31.34 -14.26 12.79
C ASP A 489 30.99 -14.09 14.28
N ASP A 490 30.85 -12.85 14.76
CA ASP A 490 30.50 -12.52 16.13
C ASP A 490 28.98 -12.58 16.34
N LEU A 491 28.53 -13.55 17.13
CA LEU A 491 27.14 -13.78 17.49
C LEU A 491 26.77 -13.25 18.89
N THR A 492 27.65 -12.52 19.57
CA THR A 492 27.39 -11.99 20.93
C THR A 492 26.18 -11.05 21.00
N GLY A 493 25.83 -10.43 19.88
CA GLY A 493 24.65 -9.56 19.74
C GLY A 493 23.35 -10.30 19.36
N LEU A 494 23.39 -11.64 19.20
CA LEU A 494 22.23 -12.40 18.76
C LEU A 494 21.08 -12.34 19.76
N ARG A 495 19.89 -12.00 19.28
CA ARG A 495 18.70 -11.77 20.11
C ARG A 495 17.73 -12.93 20.15
N TYR A 496 17.83 -13.84 19.17
CA TYR A 496 16.90 -14.96 19.02
C TYR A 496 17.67 -16.25 18.75
N GLY A 497 17.40 -17.27 19.55
CA GLY A 497 17.98 -18.59 19.39
C GLY A 497 17.51 -19.30 18.12
N LYS A 498 16.29 -18.93 17.63
CA LYS A 498 15.77 -19.45 16.35
C LYS A 498 15.27 -18.31 15.48
N ILE A 499 15.64 -18.33 14.21
CA ILE A 499 15.17 -17.43 13.17
C ILE A 499 14.43 -18.27 12.14
N CYS A 500 13.12 -18.10 12.08
CA CYS A 500 12.23 -18.94 11.30
C CYS A 500 11.73 -18.18 10.06
N ILE A 501 11.97 -18.71 8.87
CA ILE A 501 11.42 -18.20 7.62
C ILE A 501 10.01 -18.77 7.48
N LEU A 502 9.01 -17.91 7.38
CA LEU A 502 7.60 -18.26 7.23
C LEU A 502 7.05 -17.56 5.99
N ALA A 503 6.97 -18.29 4.91
CA ALA A 503 6.49 -17.85 3.60
C ALA A 503 5.26 -18.66 3.16
N ASP A 504 4.50 -18.12 2.24
CA ASP A 504 3.36 -18.80 1.63
C ASP A 504 3.81 -20.07 0.89
N ALA A 505 2.91 -21.04 0.77
CA ALA A 505 3.20 -22.31 0.09
C ALA A 505 3.07 -22.23 -1.44
N ASP A 506 2.91 -21.02 -1.99
CA ASP A 506 2.83 -20.78 -3.42
C ASP A 506 4.22 -20.48 -4.07
N SER A 507 4.24 -20.25 -5.37
CA SER A 507 5.47 -19.98 -6.12
C SER A 507 6.19 -18.70 -5.68
N ASP A 508 5.45 -17.69 -5.21
CA ASP A 508 6.00 -16.42 -4.77
C ASP A 508 6.62 -16.54 -3.38
N GLY A 509 5.94 -17.24 -2.45
CA GLY A 509 6.48 -17.54 -1.13
C GLY A 509 7.72 -18.43 -1.18
N LEU A 510 7.74 -19.46 -2.04
CA LEU A 510 8.94 -20.28 -2.29
C LEU A 510 10.11 -19.44 -2.83
N HIS A 511 9.83 -18.44 -3.67
CA HIS A 511 10.85 -17.51 -4.15
C HIS A 511 11.39 -16.63 -3.01
N ILE A 512 10.53 -16.09 -2.15
CA ILE A 512 10.93 -15.29 -0.98
C ILE A 512 11.76 -16.13 -0.02
N ALA A 513 11.32 -17.36 0.27
CA ALA A 513 12.08 -18.30 1.11
C ALA A 513 13.47 -18.58 0.52
N THR A 514 13.57 -18.80 -0.80
CA THR A 514 14.85 -19.02 -1.50
C THR A 514 15.79 -17.81 -1.38
N LEU A 515 15.26 -16.59 -1.52
CA LEU A 515 16.05 -15.36 -1.37
C LEU A 515 16.53 -15.16 0.07
N LEU A 516 15.71 -15.48 1.07
CA LEU A 516 16.10 -15.42 2.49
C LEU A 516 17.15 -16.49 2.82
N ILE A 517 16.98 -17.73 2.34
CA ILE A 517 17.98 -18.78 2.49
C ILE A 517 19.32 -18.34 1.88
N ALA A 518 19.30 -17.77 0.69
CA ALA A 518 20.51 -17.26 0.04
C ALA A 518 21.17 -16.11 0.81
N LEU A 519 20.36 -15.21 1.38
CA LEU A 519 20.82 -14.12 2.26
C LEU A 519 21.57 -14.72 3.46
N PHE A 520 20.99 -15.69 4.16
CA PHE A 520 21.60 -16.28 5.34
C PHE A 520 22.85 -17.11 5.01
N VAL A 521 22.77 -17.95 4.01
CA VAL A 521 23.91 -18.81 3.58
C VAL A 521 25.13 -17.97 3.17
N LYS A 522 24.91 -16.85 2.47
CA LYS A 522 26.02 -16.04 1.95
C LYS A 522 26.51 -14.98 2.93
N HIS A 523 25.60 -14.31 3.62
CA HIS A 523 25.92 -13.10 4.37
C HIS A 523 25.86 -13.29 5.90
N PHE A 524 25.31 -14.40 6.38
CA PHE A 524 25.26 -14.76 7.79
C PHE A 524 25.63 -16.24 7.98
N PRO A 525 26.77 -16.71 7.45
CA PRO A 525 27.13 -18.13 7.48
C PRO A 525 27.21 -18.66 8.91
N SER A 526 27.69 -17.86 9.85
CA SER A 526 27.81 -18.26 11.26
C SER A 526 26.45 -18.58 11.92
N LEU A 527 25.33 -17.93 11.48
CA LEU A 527 23.99 -18.27 11.96
C LEU A 527 23.51 -19.62 11.42
N VAL A 528 23.92 -19.98 10.19
CA VAL A 528 23.58 -21.26 9.57
C VAL A 528 24.43 -22.38 10.19
N GLU A 529 25.72 -22.16 10.37
CA GLU A 529 26.69 -23.12 10.93
C GLU A 529 26.38 -23.42 12.43
N ASN A 530 25.81 -22.45 13.17
CA ASN A 530 25.39 -22.64 14.58
C ASN A 530 23.89 -22.99 14.72
N GLU A 531 23.23 -23.46 13.67
CA GLU A 531 21.86 -24.03 13.70
C GLU A 531 20.76 -23.06 14.16
N HIS A 532 20.91 -21.75 13.86
CA HIS A 532 19.92 -20.74 14.23
C HIS A 532 18.82 -20.53 13.20
N ILE A 533 18.98 -21.01 11.94
CA ILE A 533 18.06 -20.70 10.83
C ILE A 533 17.15 -21.88 10.53
N TYR A 534 15.84 -21.62 10.51
CA TYR A 534 14.81 -22.62 10.27
C TYR A 534 13.84 -22.15 9.17
N VAL A 535 13.21 -23.10 8.49
CA VAL A 535 12.08 -22.87 7.60
C VAL A 535 10.84 -23.49 8.25
N ALA A 536 9.81 -22.66 8.48
CA ALA A 536 8.55 -23.14 9.01
C ALA A 536 7.65 -23.64 7.87
N LEU A 537 7.00 -24.78 8.09
CA LEU A 537 6.09 -25.40 7.13
C LEU A 537 4.64 -25.20 7.57
N PRO A 538 3.92 -24.21 7.02
CA PRO A 538 2.49 -24.09 7.24
C PRO A 538 1.75 -25.23 6.52
N PRO A 539 0.53 -25.60 6.97
CA PRO A 539 -0.25 -26.63 6.30
C PRO A 539 -0.78 -26.13 4.96
N LEU A 540 -0.84 -27.02 3.96
CA LEU A 540 -1.52 -26.80 2.69
C LEU A 540 -3.01 -27.11 2.75
N TYR A 541 -3.39 -28.05 3.62
CA TYR A 541 -4.76 -28.54 3.71
C TYR A 541 -5.27 -28.55 5.14
N ARG A 542 -6.54 -28.20 5.29
CA ARG A 542 -7.34 -28.47 6.47
C ARG A 542 -8.44 -29.45 6.09
N LEU A 543 -8.58 -30.51 6.88
CA LEU A 543 -9.64 -31.50 6.77
C LEU A 543 -10.53 -31.39 7.99
N ASP A 544 -11.78 -31.05 7.77
CA ASP A 544 -12.83 -31.11 8.77
C ASP A 544 -13.62 -32.41 8.56
N PHE A 545 -13.55 -33.31 9.52
CA PHE A 545 -14.26 -34.59 9.47
C PHE A 545 -15.00 -34.82 10.76
N LYS A 546 -16.34 -34.78 10.71
CA LYS A 546 -17.22 -34.82 11.90
C LYS A 546 -16.78 -33.69 12.88
N ASN A 547 -16.35 -34.04 14.09
CA ASN A 547 -15.90 -33.08 15.11
C ASN A 547 -14.37 -33.02 15.25
N LYS A 548 -13.61 -33.54 14.27
CA LYS A 548 -12.16 -33.52 14.27
C LYS A 548 -11.61 -32.70 13.13
N ILE A 549 -10.55 -31.95 13.42
CA ILE A 549 -9.82 -31.15 12.46
C ILE A 549 -8.43 -31.76 12.30
N PHE A 550 -8.00 -31.94 11.06
CA PHE A 550 -6.65 -32.38 10.73
C PHE A 550 -6.00 -31.38 9.78
N TYR A 551 -4.68 -31.31 9.83
CA TYR A 551 -3.90 -30.46 8.94
C TYR A 551 -2.85 -31.28 8.22
N ALA A 552 -2.67 -31.03 6.92
CA ALA A 552 -1.67 -31.71 6.09
C ALA A 552 -0.79 -30.67 5.38
N ILE A 553 0.52 -30.93 5.37
CA ILE A 553 1.53 -30.06 4.72
C ILE A 553 1.82 -30.48 3.27
N SER A 554 1.31 -31.62 2.83
CA SER A 554 1.48 -32.15 1.47
C SER A 554 0.31 -33.03 1.07
N ASP A 555 0.16 -33.27 -0.25
CA ASP A 555 -0.83 -34.19 -0.80
C ASP A 555 -0.65 -35.62 -0.25
N GLU A 556 0.60 -36.05 -0.10
CA GLU A 556 0.91 -37.37 0.47
C GLU A 556 0.42 -37.50 1.93
N GLN A 557 0.67 -36.45 2.74
CA GLN A 557 0.19 -36.44 4.12
C GLN A 557 -1.34 -36.37 4.19
N LEU A 558 -1.99 -35.66 3.28
CA LEU A 558 -3.44 -35.63 3.16
C LEU A 558 -4.02 -37.02 2.96
N VAL A 559 -3.45 -37.78 2.00
CA VAL A 559 -3.85 -39.16 1.73
C VAL A 559 -3.59 -40.09 2.93
N ASN A 560 -2.45 -39.90 3.63
CA ASN A 560 -2.13 -40.69 4.80
C ASN A 560 -3.10 -40.44 5.97
N ILE A 561 -3.44 -39.18 6.24
CA ILE A 561 -4.45 -38.79 7.25
C ILE A 561 -5.80 -39.44 6.94
N GLN A 562 -6.22 -39.43 5.69
CA GLN A 562 -7.46 -40.04 5.26
C GLN A 562 -7.45 -41.59 5.50
N LYS A 563 -6.34 -42.25 5.17
CA LYS A 563 -6.16 -43.70 5.40
C LYS A 563 -6.16 -44.05 6.87
N ASP A 564 -5.36 -43.36 7.66
CA ASP A 564 -5.17 -43.65 9.09
C ASP A 564 -6.47 -43.47 9.89
N ASN A 565 -7.29 -42.48 9.48
CA ASN A 565 -8.56 -42.19 10.13
C ASN A 565 -9.76 -42.88 9.43
N LYS A 566 -9.51 -43.75 8.42
CA LYS A 566 -10.54 -44.43 7.63
C LYS A 566 -11.57 -43.50 7.01
N ILE A 567 -11.14 -42.35 6.56
CA ILE A 567 -11.97 -41.28 5.93
C ILE A 567 -12.04 -41.59 4.43
N LYS A 568 -13.23 -41.79 3.90
CA LYS A 568 -13.43 -41.92 2.44
C LYS A 568 -13.44 -40.55 1.79
N PRO A 569 -12.77 -40.33 0.64
CA PRO A 569 -12.78 -39.06 -0.06
C PRO A 569 -14.18 -38.54 -0.46
N THR A 570 -15.15 -39.44 -0.55
CA THR A 570 -16.55 -39.15 -0.90
C THR A 570 -17.48 -39.05 0.31
N ASP A 571 -16.95 -39.01 1.54
CA ASP A 571 -17.79 -38.90 2.74
C ASP A 571 -18.45 -37.53 2.80
N PRO A 572 -19.79 -37.43 2.95
CA PRO A 572 -20.50 -36.15 2.98
C PRO A 572 -20.16 -35.28 4.20
N ASN A 573 -19.57 -35.87 5.24
CA ASN A 573 -19.11 -35.15 6.43
C ASN A 573 -17.63 -34.69 6.35
N LEU A 574 -16.98 -34.90 5.20
CA LEU A 574 -15.61 -34.45 4.96
C LEU A 574 -15.63 -33.13 4.20
N SER A 575 -15.03 -32.10 4.79
CA SER A 575 -14.70 -30.86 4.09
C SER A 575 -13.19 -30.71 4.03
N ILE A 576 -12.66 -30.47 2.84
CA ILE A 576 -11.23 -30.22 2.63
C ILE A 576 -11.07 -28.81 2.13
N THR A 577 -10.36 -27.98 2.87
CA THR A 577 -10.00 -26.62 2.50
C THR A 577 -8.52 -26.58 2.15
N ARG A 578 -8.15 -26.06 0.99
CA ARG A 578 -6.76 -25.81 0.60
C ARG A 578 -6.43 -24.35 0.90
N PHE A 579 -5.38 -24.11 1.67
CA PHE A 579 -4.82 -22.78 1.89
C PHE A 579 -3.90 -22.40 0.72
N LYS A 580 -4.13 -21.26 0.12
CA LYS A 580 -3.25 -20.70 -0.93
C LYS A 580 -2.12 -19.88 -0.34
N GLY A 581 -2.33 -19.30 0.84
CA GLY A 581 -1.34 -18.53 1.56
C GLY A 581 -1.69 -18.33 3.04
N LEU A 582 -0.74 -17.84 3.81
CA LEU A 582 -0.85 -17.56 5.25
C LEU A 582 -1.95 -16.54 5.58
N GLY A 583 -2.25 -15.63 4.65
CA GLY A 583 -3.31 -14.65 4.81
C GLY A 583 -4.73 -15.24 4.80
N GLU A 584 -4.91 -16.48 4.34
CA GLU A 584 -6.18 -17.21 4.38
C GLU A 584 -6.39 -17.96 5.71
N MET A 585 -5.34 -18.07 6.52
CA MET A 585 -5.40 -18.71 7.83
C MET A 585 -5.79 -17.71 8.92
N ASN A 586 -6.78 -18.06 9.72
CA ASN A 586 -7.05 -17.26 10.90
C ASN A 586 -5.96 -17.45 11.99
N PRO A 587 -5.83 -16.52 12.95
CA PRO A 587 -4.79 -16.58 13.98
C PRO A 587 -4.77 -17.88 14.80
N SER A 588 -5.92 -18.49 15.07
CA SER A 588 -6.00 -19.76 15.80
C SER A 588 -5.40 -20.92 15.01
N GLN A 589 -5.73 -21.01 13.72
CA GLN A 589 -5.19 -22.01 12.81
C GLN A 589 -3.68 -21.88 12.67
N LEU A 590 -3.20 -20.65 12.45
CA LEU A 590 -1.78 -20.36 12.32
C LEU A 590 -1.02 -20.67 13.62
N ARG A 591 -1.63 -20.39 14.78
CA ARG A 591 -1.07 -20.76 16.08
C ARG A 591 -0.95 -22.28 16.22
N GLU A 592 -2.04 -23.00 16.01
CA GLU A 592 -2.09 -24.46 16.20
C GLU A 592 -1.15 -25.23 15.29
N THR A 593 -0.93 -24.77 14.08
CA THR A 593 -0.20 -25.51 13.05
C THR A 593 1.26 -25.08 12.88
N THR A 594 1.56 -23.80 13.08
CA THR A 594 2.84 -23.21 12.63
C THR A 594 3.64 -22.54 13.75
N LEU A 595 2.96 -21.94 14.75
CA LEU A 595 3.66 -21.21 15.81
C LEU A 595 3.79 -21.99 17.12
N ASN A 596 2.82 -22.87 17.43
CA ASN A 596 2.85 -23.68 18.66
C ASN A 596 4.00 -24.69 18.63
N THR A 597 4.87 -24.63 19.62
CA THR A 597 6.06 -25.47 19.74
C THR A 597 5.79 -26.96 19.71
N ASN A 598 4.61 -27.40 20.16
CA ASN A 598 4.23 -28.81 20.26
C ASN A 598 3.69 -29.41 18.96
N SER A 599 3.19 -28.59 18.03
CA SER A 599 2.49 -29.06 16.82
C SER A 599 3.13 -28.60 15.51
N ARG A 600 3.95 -27.56 15.56
CA ARG A 600 4.62 -27.00 14.37
C ARG A 600 5.68 -27.91 13.78
N LYS A 601 5.97 -27.72 12.51
CA LYS A 601 7.10 -28.34 11.82
C LYS A 601 8.08 -27.27 11.38
N LEU A 602 9.32 -27.36 11.88
CA LEU A 602 10.46 -26.54 11.47
C LEU A 602 11.50 -27.42 10.82
N ILE A 603 12.03 -26.97 9.68
CA ILE A 603 13.18 -27.60 9.02
C ILE A 603 14.40 -26.74 9.33
N LEU A 604 15.43 -27.36 9.92
CA LEU A 604 16.72 -26.73 10.13
C LEU A 604 17.43 -26.50 8.79
N LEU A 605 17.93 -25.29 8.56
CA LEU A 605 18.77 -25.00 7.41
C LEU A 605 20.21 -25.46 7.71
N SER A 606 20.64 -26.54 7.09
CA SER A 606 21.99 -27.07 7.20
C SER A 606 22.72 -27.07 5.86
N ILE A 607 24.05 -27.02 5.90
CA ILE A 607 24.93 -27.05 4.73
C ILE A 607 25.75 -28.34 4.79
N ASP A 608 25.24 -29.43 4.21
CA ASP A 608 25.94 -30.72 4.20
C ASP A 608 27.17 -30.72 3.28
N ASN A 609 27.07 -30.06 2.13
CA ASN A 609 28.16 -29.93 1.16
C ASN A 609 28.23 -28.49 0.64
N LYS A 610 29.12 -27.70 1.26
CA LYS A 610 29.27 -26.26 0.98
C LYS A 610 29.50 -25.97 -0.52
N VAL A 611 30.35 -26.76 -1.17
CA VAL A 611 30.70 -26.55 -2.60
C VAL A 611 29.48 -26.84 -3.50
N LYS A 612 28.79 -27.94 -3.28
CA LYS A 612 27.62 -28.34 -4.08
C LYS A 612 26.46 -27.37 -3.84
N ASN A 613 26.20 -26.98 -2.61
CA ASN A 613 25.11 -26.08 -2.25
C ASN A 613 25.33 -24.66 -2.80
N ILE A 614 26.56 -24.12 -2.70
CA ILE A 614 26.92 -22.83 -3.29
C ILE A 614 26.79 -22.89 -4.81
N LYS A 615 27.22 -23.98 -5.46
CA LYS A 615 27.09 -24.13 -6.92
C LYS A 615 25.62 -24.14 -7.35
N THR A 616 24.73 -24.80 -6.59
CA THR A 616 23.30 -24.84 -6.85
C THR A 616 22.66 -23.47 -6.68
N LEU A 617 22.94 -22.77 -5.58
CA LEU A 617 22.45 -21.41 -5.34
C LEU A 617 22.99 -20.41 -6.38
N ASN A 618 24.25 -20.54 -6.78
CA ASN A 618 24.82 -19.72 -7.84
C ASN A 618 24.10 -19.96 -9.18
N MET A 619 23.87 -21.20 -9.56
CA MET A 619 23.11 -21.54 -10.76
C MET A 619 21.69 -20.96 -10.71
N MET A 620 21.02 -20.99 -9.56
CA MET A 620 19.66 -20.49 -9.39
C MET A 620 19.56 -18.96 -9.37
N LEU A 621 20.51 -18.25 -8.75
CA LEU A 621 20.34 -16.85 -8.36
C LEU A 621 21.26 -15.88 -9.11
N SER A 622 22.37 -16.35 -9.69
CA SER A 622 23.27 -15.48 -10.44
C SER A 622 22.71 -15.11 -11.81
N LYS A 623 22.85 -13.83 -12.20
CA LYS A 623 22.48 -13.36 -13.54
C LYS A 623 23.33 -14.00 -14.63
N LYS A 624 24.60 -14.31 -14.33
CA LYS A 624 25.57 -14.87 -15.26
C LYS A 624 25.27 -16.32 -15.66
N THR A 625 24.48 -17.05 -14.87
CA THR A 625 24.17 -18.48 -15.10
C THR A 625 22.78 -18.72 -15.68
N ALA A 626 22.20 -17.74 -16.37
CA ALA A 626 20.85 -17.86 -16.96
C ALA A 626 20.77 -19.00 -18.00
N SER A 627 21.81 -19.23 -18.79
CA SER A 627 21.91 -20.35 -19.75
C SER A 627 21.89 -21.71 -19.05
N ASP A 628 22.63 -21.83 -17.94
CA ASP A 628 22.72 -23.08 -17.18
C ASP A 628 21.39 -23.41 -16.52
N ARG A 629 20.67 -22.37 -16.00
CA ARG A 629 19.31 -22.51 -15.47
C ARG A 629 18.34 -23.01 -16.51
N LYS A 630 18.40 -22.44 -17.73
CA LYS A 630 17.57 -22.87 -18.86
C LYS A 630 17.81 -24.35 -19.17
N SER A 631 19.07 -24.75 -19.35
CA SER A 631 19.45 -26.15 -19.61
C SER A 631 19.05 -27.10 -18.47
N TRP A 632 19.11 -26.64 -17.21
CA TRP A 632 18.68 -27.42 -16.05
C TRP A 632 17.15 -27.60 -16.05
N LEU A 633 16.38 -26.54 -16.36
CA LEU A 633 14.92 -26.62 -16.48
C LEU A 633 14.49 -27.53 -17.64
N GLU A 634 15.15 -27.45 -18.79
CA GLU A 634 14.87 -28.32 -19.94
C GLU A 634 15.10 -29.80 -19.61
N LYS A 635 16.13 -30.10 -18.81
CA LYS A 635 16.46 -31.49 -18.41
C LYS A 635 15.61 -32.02 -17.27
N LYS A 636 15.15 -31.18 -16.35
CA LYS A 636 14.50 -31.57 -15.10
C LYS A 636 13.10 -31.00 -14.91
N GLY A 637 12.60 -30.19 -15.82
CA GLY A 637 11.28 -29.58 -15.72
C GLY A 637 10.13 -30.60 -15.65
N ASN A 638 10.32 -31.76 -16.25
CA ASN A 638 9.36 -32.88 -16.20
C ASN A 638 9.21 -33.51 -14.78
N LEU A 639 10.10 -33.17 -13.85
CA LEU A 639 10.04 -33.61 -12.45
C LEU A 639 9.32 -32.61 -11.57
N ALA A 640 8.98 -31.43 -12.09
CA ALA A 640 8.17 -30.46 -11.38
C ALA A 640 6.74 -30.99 -11.29
N GLN A 641 6.25 -31.16 -10.07
CA GLN A 641 4.82 -31.40 -9.85
C GLN A 641 4.10 -30.10 -10.19
N THR A 642 3.45 -30.05 -11.34
CA THR A 642 2.51 -28.98 -11.71
C THR A 642 1.25 -29.19 -10.90
N ASN A 643 1.08 -28.42 -9.85
CA ASN A 643 -0.17 -28.36 -9.07
C ASN A 643 -1.20 -27.48 -9.76
#